data_e6a0578eed14203be4381ec0d7f64132
#
_entry.id   e6a0578eed14203be4381ec0d7f64132
#
_cell.length_a   1.000
_cell.length_b   1.000
_cell.length_c   1.000
_cell.angle_alpha   90.00
_cell.angle_beta   90.00
_cell.angle_gamma   90.00
#
_symmetry.space_group_name_H-M   'P 1'
#
loop_
_entity.id
_entity.type
_entity.pdbx_description
1 polymer ?
#
loop_
_entity_poly.entity_id
_entity_poly.type
_entity_poly.pdbx_seq_one_letter_code
_entity_poly.pdbx_strand_id
1 'polypeptide(L)'
;MALRRPDWISRWSTDTAAQAGVIGAAWSVAGSLSRGLLPRSPIDQAVATGVTAAIHYELTATAWSSLEAIASIPGTHPGTTARVVVASGAIIGGYGTAFVTAKAAPHNPAAAIAYAAGRQIAFAGISGGAASLWDEVLHKRLHLRPGLDTTLVPNIITGAAIAAGNVYFSVRRAHKYGVVNPDNHRVAGANARSLTAATGIGIASFIGLGTLVVGEQVAAHGLQRLMRAVIRRDPGAAGSFIAHAALLGTMGLAGAFALKKVTDRLEHADDIIEPAYPAAPTNPQVSAGPRSDMPFDSIGKEGRRFVTMALTHDQITAVMAEPAVDPVRVVCGYETTDDLKERAALGVADLEACGGFERSLICVASPTGVGYVNYTIIEALEYLTRGNCATIVPQYALVPSALAMPKTLDGVMLTRHVLEAIQERLVSIPAERRPRVVLLGESLGANVALDVSTVPGPFVGIPALEHLGVSGGVYFGVPFRTEFWRRWRDNPEAMDPEHELLLVAEPSEAPPLPPGQMRQLMVVHDDDPVNKYAYSMVLQPPWWMGPPTTRPPMVPRETRWRPITSFVIATVDLKNGMNSKPGTFVRRGHDYRIEARLGLQRSYGLACTDEQAEAIEEALRHNETEWAARRMIARKMDRARRSIAATLEKWGSPQIDVADIDPGALPDLTPDSALRRLGMISGPPGV
;
A
#
# COMPACT_ATOMS: atom_id res chain seq x y z
N MET A 1 0.34 12.35 54.81
CA MET A 1 1.59 12.51 54.04
C MET A 1 1.17 12.88 52.60
N ALA A 2 1.18 14.16 52.25
CA ALA A 2 0.80 14.60 50.92
C ALA A 2 1.90 14.16 49.94
N LEU A 3 1.59 13.26 49.03
CA LEU A 3 2.50 12.86 47.96
C LEU A 3 2.97 14.14 47.22
N ARG A 4 4.27 14.44 47.29
CA ARG A 4 4.86 15.52 46.49
C ARG A 4 4.55 15.23 45.03
N ARG A 5 3.77 16.10 44.40
CA ARG A 5 3.52 16.04 42.97
C ARG A 5 4.86 16.07 42.20
N PRO A 6 5.11 15.21 41.25
CA PRO A 6 6.34 15.25 40.47
C PRO A 6 6.54 16.62 39.79
N ASP A 7 7.75 17.16 39.82
CA ASP A 7 8.07 18.50 39.30
C ASP A 7 7.73 18.71 37.81
N TRP A 8 7.62 17.63 37.04
CA TRP A 8 7.24 17.70 35.62
C TRP A 8 5.76 18.09 35.43
N ILE A 9 4.87 17.71 36.35
CA ILE A 9 3.43 18.05 36.27
C ILE A 9 3.26 19.58 36.44
N SER A 10 3.96 20.18 37.40
CA SER A 10 3.85 21.62 37.62
C SER A 10 4.43 22.41 36.44
N ARG A 11 5.50 21.94 35.82
CA ARG A 11 6.12 22.59 34.66
C ARG A 11 5.28 22.46 33.41
N TRP A 12 4.72 21.28 33.15
CA TRP A 12 3.84 21.08 32.03
C TRP A 12 2.58 21.94 32.12
N SER A 13 2.01 22.06 33.30
CA SER A 13 0.79 22.85 33.52
C SER A 13 0.98 24.36 33.33
N THR A 14 2.22 24.83 33.20
CA THR A 14 2.54 26.24 32.89
C THR A 14 3.00 26.44 31.44
N ASP A 15 3.22 25.36 30.66
CA ASP A 15 3.61 25.44 29.26
C ASP A 15 2.38 25.53 28.34
N THR A 16 2.08 26.72 27.86
CA THR A 16 0.94 26.98 26.97
C THR A 16 1.08 26.33 25.59
N ALA A 17 2.31 26.07 25.12
CA ALA A 17 2.53 25.38 23.86
C ALA A 17 2.10 23.91 23.96
N ALA A 18 2.48 23.22 25.02
CA ALA A 18 2.03 21.88 25.31
C ALA A 18 0.50 21.78 25.49
N GLN A 19 -0.09 22.77 26.17
CA GLN A 19 -1.54 22.85 26.34
C GLN A 19 -2.27 23.05 25.00
N ALA A 20 -1.75 23.91 24.12
CA ALA A 20 -2.26 24.08 22.76
C ALA A 20 -2.13 22.77 21.96
N GLY A 21 -1.03 22.03 22.11
CA GLY A 21 -0.81 20.71 21.55
C GLY A 21 -1.88 19.70 21.96
N VAL A 22 -2.27 19.68 23.24
CA VAL A 22 -3.37 18.82 23.75
C VAL A 22 -4.70 19.13 23.06
N ILE A 23 -5.03 20.42 22.87
CA ILE A 23 -6.24 20.82 22.14
C ILE A 23 -6.17 20.33 20.70
N GLY A 24 -5.00 20.48 20.05
CA GLY A 24 -4.75 20.01 18.69
C GLY A 24 -4.91 18.51 18.53
N ALA A 25 -4.32 17.75 19.43
CA ALA A 25 -4.46 16.30 19.46
C ALA A 25 -5.92 15.85 19.65
N ALA A 26 -6.59 16.37 20.68
CA ALA A 26 -7.97 16.03 20.98
C ALA A 26 -8.94 16.35 19.83
N TRP A 27 -8.77 17.52 19.20
CA TRP A 27 -9.54 17.89 18.01
C TRP A 27 -9.32 16.93 16.83
N SER A 28 -8.10 16.48 16.60
CA SER A 28 -7.73 15.65 15.46
C SER A 28 -8.35 14.25 15.49
N VAL A 29 -8.68 13.75 16.71
CA VAL A 29 -9.32 12.45 16.91
C VAL A 29 -10.60 12.31 16.07
N ALA A 30 -11.47 13.34 16.07
CA ALA A 30 -12.68 13.31 15.25
C ALA A 30 -12.38 13.19 13.74
N GLY A 31 -11.28 13.78 13.28
CA GLY A 31 -10.82 13.68 11.91
C GLY A 31 -10.41 12.25 11.53
N SER A 32 -9.71 11.56 12.42
CA SER A 32 -9.24 10.20 12.20
C SER A 32 -10.36 9.16 12.11
N LEU A 33 -11.54 9.46 12.65
CA LEU A 33 -12.74 8.62 12.57
C LEU A 33 -13.49 8.77 11.23
N SER A 34 -13.04 9.67 10.33
CA SER A 34 -13.62 9.80 9.00
C SER A 34 -13.48 8.49 8.21
N ARG A 35 -14.48 8.18 7.36
CA ARG A 35 -14.39 7.02 6.47
C ARG A 35 -13.22 7.18 5.50
N GLY A 36 -12.43 6.12 5.36
CA GLY A 36 -11.45 5.93 4.30
C GLY A 36 -12.08 5.19 3.11
N LEU A 37 -11.25 4.70 2.22
CA LEU A 37 -11.65 3.86 1.10
C LEU A 37 -12.06 2.46 1.60
N LEU A 38 -11.32 1.90 2.57
CA LEU A 38 -11.53 0.56 3.08
C LEU A 38 -12.01 0.55 4.55
N PRO A 39 -12.71 -0.53 4.99
CA PRO A 39 -12.99 -0.75 6.39
C PRO A 39 -11.70 -0.94 7.19
N ARG A 40 -11.69 -0.37 8.39
CA ARG A 40 -10.55 -0.48 9.32
C ARG A 40 -10.90 -1.37 10.50
N SER A 41 -9.95 -2.21 10.90
CA SER A 41 -10.03 -2.94 12.16
C SER A 41 -9.94 -1.97 13.36
N PRO A 42 -10.36 -2.36 14.57
CA PRO A 42 -10.14 -1.55 15.76
C PRO A 42 -8.68 -1.16 16.01
N ILE A 43 -7.75 -2.07 15.70
CA ILE A 43 -6.31 -1.81 15.82
C ILE A 43 -5.86 -0.77 14.80
N ASP A 44 -6.26 -0.90 13.54
CA ASP A 44 -5.93 0.07 12.49
C ASP A 44 -6.50 1.45 12.82
N GLN A 45 -7.73 1.50 13.37
CA GLN A 45 -8.33 2.74 13.82
C GLN A 45 -7.56 3.36 14.99
N ALA A 46 -7.13 2.55 15.96
CA ALA A 46 -6.33 3.01 17.09
C ALA A 46 -4.97 3.60 16.61
N VAL A 47 -4.30 2.90 15.68
CA VAL A 47 -3.05 3.38 15.06
C VAL A 47 -3.27 4.69 14.31
N ALA A 48 -4.29 4.76 13.44
CA ALA A 48 -4.61 5.98 12.69
C ALA A 48 -4.91 7.16 13.63
N THR A 49 -5.67 6.92 14.69
CA THR A 49 -6.03 7.95 15.68
C THR A 49 -4.81 8.40 16.47
N GLY A 50 -4.01 7.45 16.98
CA GLY A 50 -2.80 7.75 17.75
C GLY A 50 -1.75 8.53 16.95
N VAL A 51 -1.45 8.07 15.74
CA VAL A 51 -0.50 8.77 14.84
C VAL A 51 -1.00 10.16 14.48
N THR A 52 -2.28 10.30 14.13
CA THR A 52 -2.88 11.60 13.81
C THR A 52 -2.82 12.54 15.01
N ALA A 53 -3.17 12.06 16.19
CA ALA A 53 -3.14 12.85 17.42
C ALA A 53 -1.71 13.30 17.78
N ALA A 54 -0.72 12.42 17.66
CA ALA A 54 0.68 12.73 17.92
C ALA A 54 1.21 13.83 16.99
N ILE A 55 0.96 13.70 15.69
CA ILE A 55 1.41 14.68 14.70
C ILE A 55 0.73 16.04 14.95
N HIS A 56 -0.58 16.05 15.17
CA HIS A 56 -1.31 17.30 15.42
C HIS A 56 -0.93 17.96 16.75
N TYR A 57 -0.58 17.17 17.79
CA TYR A 57 -0.02 17.70 19.02
C TYR A 57 1.24 18.51 18.74
N GLU A 58 2.25 17.87 18.14
CA GLU A 58 3.56 18.49 17.88
C GLU A 58 3.47 19.69 16.91
N LEU A 59 2.68 19.58 15.86
CA LEU A 59 2.48 20.68 14.93
C LEU A 59 1.82 21.88 15.60
N THR A 60 0.86 21.65 16.50
CA THR A 60 0.15 22.74 17.17
C THR A 60 1.04 23.36 18.25
N ALA A 61 1.77 22.55 19.02
CA ALA A 61 2.72 23.03 20.02
C ALA A 61 3.86 23.84 19.38
N THR A 62 4.45 23.31 18.29
CA THR A 62 5.51 23.99 17.52
C THR A 62 5.02 25.31 16.93
N ALA A 63 3.84 25.30 16.30
CA ALA A 63 3.29 26.51 15.69
C ALA A 63 2.93 27.57 16.76
N TRP A 64 2.33 27.16 17.89
CA TRP A 64 2.02 28.09 18.95
C TRP A 64 3.28 28.65 19.63
N SER A 65 4.27 27.81 19.94
CA SER A 65 5.54 28.27 20.52
C SER A 65 6.30 29.23 19.62
N SER A 66 6.20 29.05 18.27
CA SER A 66 6.77 30.02 17.33
C SER A 66 6.10 31.39 17.40
N LEU A 67 4.77 31.40 17.54
CA LEU A 67 4.00 32.62 17.69
C LEU A 67 4.33 33.35 19.03
N GLU A 68 4.47 32.59 20.12
CA GLU A 68 4.91 33.15 21.41
C GLU A 68 6.34 33.69 21.34
N ALA A 69 7.24 33.01 20.63
CA ALA A 69 8.62 33.46 20.42
C ALA A 69 8.68 34.80 19.67
N ILE A 70 7.84 34.98 18.65
CA ILE A 70 7.70 36.26 17.92
C ILE A 70 7.15 37.37 18.81
N ALA A 71 6.23 37.02 19.72
CA ALA A 71 5.57 37.99 20.61
C ALA A 71 6.38 38.33 21.87
N SER A 72 7.50 37.66 22.12
CA SER A 72 8.28 37.80 23.36
C SER A 72 9.59 38.57 23.15
N ILE A 73 10.05 39.24 24.21
CA ILE A 73 11.43 39.70 24.28
C ILE A 73 12.34 38.48 24.50
N PRO A 74 13.52 38.41 23.86
CA PRO A 74 14.42 37.28 24.04
C PRO A 74 14.68 36.93 25.50
N GLY A 75 14.51 35.65 25.86
CA GLY A 75 14.67 35.15 27.21
C GLY A 75 13.44 35.29 28.11
N THR A 76 12.28 35.73 27.58
CA THR A 76 11.04 35.88 28.34
C THR A 76 9.89 35.07 27.72
N HIS A 77 8.78 34.93 28.44
CA HIS A 77 7.50 34.44 27.94
C HIS A 77 6.50 35.62 27.87
N PRO A 78 5.66 35.66 26.80
CA PRO A 78 4.69 36.74 26.64
C PRO A 78 3.60 36.63 27.71
N GLY A 79 3.13 37.81 28.19
CA GLY A 79 1.97 37.87 29.07
C GLY A 79 0.66 37.53 28.35
N THR A 80 -0.42 37.30 29.11
CA THR A 80 -1.73 36.86 28.58
C THR A 80 -2.26 37.80 27.50
N THR A 81 -2.14 39.11 27.66
CA THR A 81 -2.59 40.09 26.66
C THR A 81 -1.83 39.95 25.35
N ALA A 82 -0.50 39.80 25.40
CA ALA A 82 0.31 39.60 24.20
C ALA A 82 -0.06 38.28 23.50
N ARG A 83 -0.29 37.21 24.26
CA ARG A 83 -0.77 35.91 23.72
C ARG A 83 -2.10 36.05 23.02
N VAL A 84 -3.08 36.76 23.60
CA VAL A 84 -4.40 36.97 22.97
C VAL A 84 -4.28 37.79 21.67
N VAL A 85 -3.45 38.83 21.66
CA VAL A 85 -3.20 39.63 20.44
C VAL A 85 -2.59 38.80 19.34
N VAL A 86 -1.55 38.01 19.68
CA VAL A 86 -0.89 37.12 18.70
C VAL A 86 -1.81 36.01 18.23
N ALA A 87 -2.63 35.42 19.13
CA ALA A 87 -3.64 34.45 18.78
C ALA A 87 -4.63 35.01 17.75
N SER A 88 -5.14 36.23 17.99
CA SER A 88 -6.06 36.92 17.09
C SER A 88 -5.41 37.21 15.73
N GLY A 89 -4.18 37.70 15.72
CA GLY A 89 -3.41 37.91 14.49
C GLY A 89 -3.16 36.62 13.72
N ALA A 90 -2.82 35.51 14.40
CA ALA A 90 -2.61 34.21 13.83
C ALA A 90 -3.91 33.65 13.21
N ILE A 91 -5.05 33.81 13.85
CA ILE A 91 -6.37 33.40 13.35
C ILE A 91 -6.69 34.14 12.04
N ILE A 92 -6.62 35.48 12.09
CA ILE A 92 -6.98 36.34 10.95
C ILE A 92 -5.99 36.11 9.78
N GLY A 93 -4.69 36.22 10.06
CA GLY A 93 -3.64 36.07 9.04
C GLY A 93 -3.59 34.66 8.48
N GLY A 94 -3.71 33.64 9.33
CA GLY A 94 -3.70 32.24 8.91
C GLY A 94 -4.90 31.87 8.05
N TYR A 95 -6.11 32.23 8.44
CA TYR A 95 -7.29 31.99 7.60
C TYR A 95 -7.30 32.87 6.35
N GLY A 96 -6.79 34.10 6.42
CA GLY A 96 -6.61 34.97 5.26
C GLY A 96 -5.69 34.34 4.21
N THR A 97 -4.52 33.84 4.66
CA THR A 97 -3.57 33.11 3.79
C THR A 97 -4.23 31.87 3.18
N ALA A 98 -4.90 31.06 4.00
CA ALA A 98 -5.60 29.87 3.51
C ALA A 98 -6.69 30.22 2.50
N PHE A 99 -7.45 31.28 2.71
CA PHE A 99 -8.50 31.72 1.80
C PHE A 99 -7.94 32.15 0.44
N VAL A 100 -6.89 32.96 0.43
CA VAL A 100 -6.26 33.46 -0.79
C VAL A 100 -5.65 32.31 -1.61
N THR A 101 -5.02 31.34 -0.93
CA THR A 101 -4.30 30.24 -1.61
C THR A 101 -5.20 29.03 -1.94
N ALA A 102 -6.43 28.98 -1.42
CA ALA A 102 -7.32 27.81 -1.54
C ALA A 102 -7.59 27.36 -2.97
N LYS A 103 -7.76 28.28 -3.91
CA LYS A 103 -8.04 27.96 -5.33
C LYS A 103 -6.82 27.40 -6.06
N ALA A 104 -5.62 27.88 -5.73
CA ALA A 104 -4.38 27.46 -6.37
C ALA A 104 -3.77 26.20 -5.71
N ALA A 105 -4.09 25.94 -4.45
CA ALA A 105 -3.51 24.82 -3.68
C ALA A 105 -3.61 23.43 -4.34
N PRO A 106 -4.70 23.05 -5.04
CA PRO A 106 -4.77 21.75 -5.72
C PRO A 106 -3.76 21.58 -6.86
N HIS A 107 -3.32 22.67 -7.48
CA HIS A 107 -2.52 22.65 -8.70
C HIS A 107 -1.11 23.23 -8.53
N ASN A 108 -0.85 23.90 -7.41
CA ASN A 108 0.43 24.55 -7.14
C ASN A 108 0.99 24.15 -5.76
N PRO A 109 2.15 23.47 -5.70
CA PRO A 109 2.75 23.02 -4.44
C PRO A 109 3.03 24.16 -3.44
N ALA A 110 3.51 25.31 -3.91
CA ALA A 110 3.78 26.44 -3.04
C ALA A 110 2.49 27.00 -2.42
N ALA A 111 1.42 27.12 -3.22
CA ALA A 111 0.10 27.50 -2.72
C ALA A 111 -0.47 26.45 -1.76
N ALA A 112 -0.22 25.17 -1.97
CA ALA A 112 -0.64 24.10 -1.06
C ALA A 112 0.08 24.19 0.29
N ILE A 113 1.38 24.45 0.29
CA ILE A 113 2.16 24.68 1.52
C ILE A 113 1.63 25.91 2.25
N ALA A 114 1.42 27.03 1.55
CA ALA A 114 0.87 28.25 2.14
C ALA A 114 -0.53 28.06 2.72
N TYR A 115 -1.39 27.32 2.02
CA TYR A 115 -2.72 26.93 2.48
C TYR A 115 -2.66 26.10 3.76
N ALA A 116 -1.84 25.05 3.78
CA ALA A 116 -1.70 24.17 4.94
C ALA A 116 -1.09 24.90 6.14
N ALA A 117 -0.03 25.68 5.91
CA ALA A 117 0.62 26.49 6.93
C ALA A 117 -0.34 27.55 7.50
N GLY A 118 -1.07 28.26 6.64
CA GLY A 118 -2.06 29.26 7.08
C GLY A 118 -3.13 28.64 7.97
N ARG A 119 -3.66 27.48 7.61
CA ARG A 119 -4.63 26.75 8.44
C ARG A 119 -4.04 26.30 9.77
N GLN A 120 -2.79 25.80 9.76
CA GLN A 120 -2.10 25.34 10.96
C GLN A 120 -1.82 26.51 11.91
N ILE A 121 -1.38 27.65 11.40
CA ILE A 121 -1.15 28.88 12.17
C ILE A 121 -2.46 29.39 12.77
N ALA A 122 -3.55 29.44 11.99
CA ALA A 122 -4.86 29.84 12.49
C ALA A 122 -5.35 28.91 13.61
N PHE A 123 -5.18 27.61 13.43
CA PHE A 123 -5.57 26.62 14.43
C PHE A 123 -4.71 26.69 15.69
N ALA A 124 -3.40 26.91 15.54
CA ALA A 124 -2.50 27.15 16.66
C ALA A 124 -2.90 28.40 17.45
N GLY A 125 -3.33 29.47 16.75
CA GLY A 125 -3.90 30.67 17.38
C GLY A 125 -5.15 30.39 18.21
N ILE A 126 -6.10 29.58 17.67
CA ILE A 126 -7.31 29.15 18.40
C ILE A 126 -6.92 28.34 19.63
N SER A 127 -6.06 27.34 19.47
CA SER A 127 -5.67 26.42 20.54
C SER A 127 -4.85 27.11 21.63
N GLY A 128 -3.85 27.88 21.22
CA GLY A 128 -2.98 28.63 22.15
C GLY A 128 -3.70 29.77 22.85
N GLY A 129 -4.61 30.46 22.13
CA GLY A 129 -5.49 31.46 22.72
C GLY A 129 -6.41 30.87 23.78
N ALA A 130 -7.04 29.72 23.49
CA ALA A 130 -7.88 28.99 24.45
C ALA A 130 -7.07 28.52 25.68
N ALA A 131 -5.90 27.93 25.47
CA ALA A 131 -5.01 27.50 26.54
C ALA A 131 -4.59 28.70 27.43
N SER A 132 -4.26 29.84 26.82
CA SER A 132 -3.89 31.07 27.55
C SER A 132 -5.05 31.67 28.35
N LEU A 133 -6.28 31.56 27.84
CA LEU A 133 -7.48 32.01 28.58
C LEU A 133 -7.77 31.08 29.76
N TRP A 134 -7.60 29.75 29.60
CA TRP A 134 -7.72 28.80 30.71
C TRP A 134 -6.68 29.10 31.82
N ASP A 135 -5.41 29.34 31.44
CA ASP A 135 -4.35 29.71 32.35
C ASP A 135 -4.73 30.99 33.14
N GLU A 136 -5.22 32.02 32.45
CA GLU A 136 -5.66 33.26 33.06
C GLU A 136 -6.82 33.06 34.05
N VAL A 137 -7.85 32.31 33.64
CA VAL A 137 -9.05 32.13 34.47
C VAL A 137 -8.78 31.20 35.64
N LEU A 138 -8.22 30.02 35.41
CA LEU A 138 -8.10 29.00 36.46
C LEU A 138 -6.95 29.30 37.42
N HIS A 139 -5.79 29.69 36.91
CA HIS A 139 -4.59 29.81 37.74
C HIS A 139 -4.38 31.23 38.31
N LYS A 140 -4.71 32.28 37.51
CA LYS A 140 -4.46 33.64 37.96
C LYS A 140 -5.67 34.29 38.66
N ARG A 141 -6.91 34.08 38.12
CA ARG A 141 -8.11 34.70 38.75
C ARG A 141 -8.72 33.82 39.83
N LEU A 142 -8.86 32.52 39.61
CA LEU A 142 -9.42 31.58 40.59
C LEU A 142 -8.37 31.00 41.54
N HIS A 143 -7.09 31.32 41.34
CA HIS A 143 -5.95 30.93 42.19
C HIS A 143 -5.85 29.41 42.39
N LEU A 144 -6.36 28.60 41.42
CA LEU A 144 -6.25 27.15 41.46
C LEU A 144 -4.80 26.74 41.23
N ARG A 145 -4.34 25.73 41.97
CA ARG A 145 -2.97 25.19 41.76
C ARG A 145 -2.89 24.47 40.40
N PRO A 146 -1.87 24.81 39.58
CA PRO A 146 -1.65 24.09 38.33
C PRO A 146 -1.51 22.58 38.56
N GLY A 147 -2.24 21.77 37.78
CA GLY A 147 -2.26 20.32 37.90
C GLY A 147 -2.92 19.66 36.69
N LEU A 148 -2.90 18.33 36.63
CA LEU A 148 -3.53 17.60 35.54
C LEU A 148 -5.04 17.87 35.44
N ASP A 149 -5.71 17.96 36.58
CA ASP A 149 -7.13 18.26 36.73
C ASP A 149 -7.50 19.67 36.25
N THR A 150 -6.69 20.67 36.62
CA THR A 150 -6.97 22.09 36.34
C THR A 150 -6.35 22.56 35.00
N THR A 151 -5.55 21.76 34.34
CA THR A 151 -4.88 22.16 33.08
C THR A 151 -5.20 21.17 31.94
N LEU A 152 -4.96 19.86 32.13
CA LEU A 152 -5.16 18.87 31.09
C LEU A 152 -6.65 18.71 30.73
N VAL A 153 -7.50 18.55 31.76
CA VAL A 153 -8.93 18.30 31.55
C VAL A 153 -9.63 19.44 30.80
N PRO A 154 -9.47 20.73 31.14
CA PRO A 154 -10.07 21.84 30.38
C PRO A 154 -9.62 21.89 28.92
N ASN A 155 -8.34 21.64 28.65
CA ASN A 155 -7.82 21.64 27.29
C ASN A 155 -8.34 20.43 26.46
N ILE A 156 -8.47 19.24 27.07
CA ILE A 156 -9.12 18.10 26.44
C ILE A 156 -10.59 18.40 26.15
N ILE A 157 -11.33 18.98 27.09
CA ILE A 157 -12.73 19.35 26.91
C ILE A 157 -12.87 20.36 25.77
N THR A 158 -11.98 21.36 25.70
CA THR A 158 -11.96 22.33 24.61
C THR A 158 -11.73 21.66 23.26
N GLY A 159 -10.72 20.80 23.14
CA GLY A 159 -10.44 20.03 21.94
C GLY A 159 -11.60 19.10 21.56
N ALA A 160 -12.20 18.43 22.54
CA ALA A 160 -13.36 17.57 22.35
C ALA A 160 -14.61 18.35 21.89
N ALA A 161 -14.84 19.55 22.42
CA ALA A 161 -15.94 20.41 21.98
C ALA A 161 -15.77 20.84 20.50
N ILE A 162 -14.56 21.23 20.12
CA ILE A 162 -14.23 21.54 18.72
C ILE A 162 -14.40 20.29 17.84
N ALA A 163 -13.97 19.12 18.35
CA ALA A 163 -14.13 17.83 17.67
C ALA A 163 -15.61 17.46 17.48
N ALA A 164 -16.45 17.66 18.52
CA ALA A 164 -17.89 17.42 18.47
C ALA A 164 -18.57 18.26 17.37
N GLY A 165 -18.18 19.54 17.23
CA GLY A 165 -18.62 20.39 16.12
C GLY A 165 -18.27 19.79 14.75
N ASN A 166 -17.04 19.28 14.58
CA ASN A 166 -16.62 18.62 13.35
C ASN A 166 -17.39 17.32 13.07
N VAL A 167 -17.67 16.52 14.11
CA VAL A 167 -18.50 15.32 14.00
C VAL A 167 -19.92 15.70 13.56
N TYR A 168 -20.52 16.70 14.21
CA TYR A 168 -21.86 17.19 13.81
C TYR A 168 -21.93 17.57 12.33
N PHE A 169 -20.99 18.39 11.85
CA PHE A 169 -20.94 18.75 10.44
C PHE A 169 -20.64 17.56 9.52
N SER A 170 -19.85 16.59 9.97
CA SER A 170 -19.59 15.37 9.20
C SER A 170 -20.85 14.49 9.08
N VAL A 171 -21.58 14.32 10.18
CA VAL A 171 -22.88 13.59 10.18
C VAL A 171 -23.90 14.30 9.30
N ARG A 172 -24.02 15.62 9.41
CA ARG A 172 -24.91 16.41 8.55
C ARG A 172 -24.56 16.26 7.06
N ARG A 173 -23.27 16.20 6.73
CA ARG A 173 -22.82 15.90 5.37
C ARG A 173 -23.13 14.47 4.96
N ALA A 174 -22.95 13.49 5.82
CA ALA A 174 -23.32 12.11 5.56
C ALA A 174 -24.82 12.00 5.20
N HIS A 175 -25.69 12.66 5.94
CA HIS A 175 -27.12 12.72 5.60
C HIS A 175 -27.39 13.44 4.26
N LYS A 176 -26.63 14.48 3.94
CA LYS A 176 -26.83 15.24 2.69
C LYS A 176 -26.34 14.48 1.45
N TYR A 177 -25.21 13.79 1.55
CA TYR A 177 -24.52 13.14 0.43
C TYR A 177 -24.42 11.64 0.61
N GLY A 178 -24.90 11.12 1.73
CA GLY A 178 -24.80 9.70 2.08
C GLY A 178 -25.37 8.86 0.97
N VAL A 179 -24.52 8.10 0.33
CA VAL A 179 -24.94 6.97 -0.44
C VAL A 179 -25.27 5.92 0.59
N VAL A 180 -26.52 5.71 0.81
CA VAL A 180 -27.00 4.45 1.33
C VAL A 180 -26.82 3.48 0.17
N ASN A 181 -25.59 2.93 0.02
CA ASN A 181 -25.46 1.73 -0.77
C ASN A 181 -26.24 0.64 0.00
N PRO A 182 -27.32 0.09 -0.56
CA PRO A 182 -28.11 -0.94 0.11
C PRO A 182 -27.29 -2.13 0.61
N ASP A 183 -26.20 -2.47 -0.11
CA ASP A 183 -25.27 -3.55 0.26
C ASP A 183 -24.24 -3.14 1.32
N ASN A 184 -24.14 -1.86 1.63
CA ASN A 184 -23.24 -1.32 2.63
C ASN A 184 -23.97 -1.02 3.94
N HIS A 185 -24.85 -1.92 4.39
CA HIS A 185 -25.52 -1.89 5.69
C HIS A 185 -24.59 -1.81 6.92
N ARG A 186 -23.27 -1.68 6.69
CA ARG A 186 -22.25 -1.46 7.72
C ARG A 186 -21.94 0.00 7.98
N VAL A 187 -22.67 0.94 7.41
CA VAL A 187 -22.71 2.28 7.97
C VAL A 187 -23.50 2.21 9.25
N ALA A 188 -22.77 1.87 10.28
CA ALA A 188 -23.09 2.11 11.68
C ALA A 188 -24.58 1.93 12.03
N GLY A 189 -25.07 0.74 11.95
CA GLY A 189 -25.86 0.31 13.06
C GLY A 189 -24.93 0.36 14.27
N ALA A 190 -25.03 1.39 15.10
CA ALA A 190 -24.32 1.45 16.37
C ALA A 190 -24.82 0.27 17.23
N ASN A 191 -24.25 -0.91 16.98
CA ASN A 191 -24.50 -2.05 17.83
C ASN A 191 -23.60 -1.92 19.08
N ALA A 192 -23.97 -2.57 20.16
CA ALA A 192 -23.23 -2.49 21.43
C ALA A 192 -21.73 -2.81 21.25
N ARG A 193 -21.36 -3.66 20.28
CA ARG A 193 -19.96 -4.00 19.96
C ARG A 193 -19.19 -2.85 19.31
N SER A 194 -19.81 -2.08 18.43
CA SER A 194 -19.14 -0.91 17.82
C SER A 194 -19.02 0.23 18.82
N LEU A 195 -19.98 0.38 19.73
CA LEU A 195 -19.94 1.38 20.80
C LEU A 195 -18.88 1.03 21.85
N THR A 196 -18.78 -0.24 22.27
CA THR A 196 -17.71 -0.69 23.19
C THR A 196 -16.34 -0.60 22.57
N ALA A 197 -16.19 -0.94 21.30
CA ALA A 197 -14.93 -0.78 20.56
C ALA A 197 -14.55 0.71 20.43
N ALA A 198 -15.50 1.59 20.11
CA ALA A 198 -15.28 3.03 20.05
C ALA A 198 -14.93 3.62 21.42
N THR A 199 -15.56 3.16 22.48
CA THR A 199 -15.26 3.56 23.87
C THR A 199 -13.86 3.06 24.27
N GLY A 200 -13.51 1.80 23.95
CA GLY A 200 -12.20 1.24 24.20
C GLY A 200 -11.10 1.99 23.42
N ILE A 201 -11.35 2.32 22.16
CA ILE A 201 -10.44 3.16 21.35
C ILE A 201 -10.32 4.56 21.95
N GLY A 202 -11.42 5.16 22.42
CA GLY A 202 -11.42 6.45 23.10
C GLY A 202 -10.55 6.44 24.35
N ILE A 203 -10.71 5.42 25.20
CA ILE A 203 -9.89 5.25 26.41
C ILE A 203 -8.43 4.98 26.07
N ALA A 204 -8.14 4.09 25.13
CA ALA A 204 -6.77 3.80 24.68
C ALA A 204 -6.11 5.03 24.05
N SER A 205 -6.86 5.80 23.25
CA SER A 205 -6.39 7.09 22.71
C SER A 205 -6.11 8.11 23.81
N PHE A 206 -6.94 8.16 24.83
CA PHE A 206 -6.74 9.06 25.99
C PHE A 206 -5.48 8.69 26.79
N ILE A 207 -5.30 7.40 27.10
CA ILE A 207 -4.11 6.89 27.79
C ILE A 207 -2.86 7.10 26.93
N GLY A 208 -2.94 6.76 25.64
CA GLY A 208 -1.87 6.96 24.67
C GLY A 208 -1.47 8.42 24.52
N LEU A 209 -2.46 9.32 24.48
CA LEU A 209 -2.25 10.77 24.44
C LEU A 209 -1.56 11.26 25.71
N GLY A 210 -2.01 10.79 26.88
CA GLY A 210 -1.38 11.12 28.16
C GLY A 210 0.08 10.65 28.22
N THR A 211 0.37 9.44 27.76
CA THR A 211 1.73 8.91 27.70
C THR A 211 2.61 9.68 26.72
N LEU A 212 2.08 10.04 25.56
CA LEU A 212 2.77 10.85 24.55
C LEU A 212 3.09 12.24 25.09
N VAL A 213 2.11 12.91 25.72
CA VAL A 213 2.29 14.23 26.35
C VAL A 213 3.37 14.17 27.43
N VAL A 214 3.37 13.15 28.28
CA VAL A 214 4.40 12.98 29.32
C VAL A 214 5.78 12.75 28.71
N GLY A 215 5.88 11.85 27.73
CA GLY A 215 7.16 11.53 27.06
C GLY A 215 7.74 12.76 26.34
N GLU A 216 6.90 13.46 25.61
CA GLU A 216 7.26 14.71 24.91
C GLU A 216 7.75 15.77 25.90
N GLN A 217 7.05 15.99 26.99
CA GLN A 217 7.42 16.98 27.99
C GLN A 217 8.75 16.67 28.66
N VAL A 218 9.03 15.41 28.94
CA VAL A 218 10.35 15.00 29.47
C VAL A 218 11.45 15.35 28.47
N ALA A 219 11.22 15.08 27.19
CA ALA A 219 12.18 15.37 26.13
C ALA A 219 12.35 16.89 25.88
N ALA A 220 11.26 17.65 25.78
CA ALA A 220 11.28 19.10 25.56
C ALA A 220 11.97 19.83 26.72
N HIS A 221 11.65 19.48 27.96
CA HIS A 221 12.32 20.06 29.13
C HIS A 221 13.79 19.62 29.27
N GLY A 222 14.11 18.39 28.85
CA GLY A 222 15.50 17.93 28.76
C GLY A 222 16.32 18.82 27.83
N LEU A 223 15.78 19.09 26.63
CA LEU A 223 16.41 19.94 25.62
C LEU A 223 16.51 21.41 26.09
N GLN A 224 15.46 21.96 26.72
CA GLN A 224 15.50 23.29 27.29
C GLN A 224 16.54 23.43 28.43
N ARG A 225 16.71 22.38 29.27
CA ARG A 225 17.77 22.37 30.30
C ARG A 225 19.16 22.36 29.66
N LEU A 226 19.37 21.58 28.62
CA LEU A 226 20.61 21.56 27.87
C LEU A 226 20.90 22.94 27.26
N MET A 227 19.90 23.58 26.65
CA MET A 227 20.05 24.94 26.12
C MET A 227 20.40 25.95 27.23
N ARG A 228 19.76 25.91 28.42
CA ARG A 228 20.10 26.77 29.55
C ARG A 228 21.54 26.54 30.02
N ALA A 229 22.00 25.29 30.05
CA ALA A 229 23.38 24.99 30.46
C ALA A 229 24.42 25.55 29.48
N VAL A 230 24.10 25.48 28.16
CA VAL A 230 24.99 26.00 27.10
C VAL A 230 24.96 27.51 27.00
N ILE A 231 23.77 28.13 26.99
CA ILE A 231 23.59 29.57 26.78
C ILE A 231 23.77 30.33 28.08
N ARG A 232 23.71 29.66 29.26
CA ARG A 232 23.78 30.21 30.62
C ARG A 232 22.72 31.31 30.91
N ARG A 233 21.62 31.30 30.12
CA ARG A 233 20.46 32.19 30.27
C ARG A 233 19.18 31.41 30.04
N ASP A 234 18.05 31.90 30.50
CA ASP A 234 16.75 31.30 30.17
C ASP A 234 16.42 31.57 28.70
N PRO A 235 16.21 30.53 27.86
CA PRO A 235 15.89 30.73 26.47
C PRO A 235 14.45 31.24 26.24
N GLY A 236 13.57 31.25 27.27
CA GLY A 236 12.21 31.72 27.19
C GLY A 236 11.36 31.00 26.14
N ALA A 237 10.43 31.71 25.50
CA ALA A 237 9.55 31.18 24.47
C ALA A 237 10.32 30.65 23.21
N ALA A 238 11.45 31.29 22.87
CA ALA A 238 12.31 30.80 21.79
C ALA A 238 12.88 29.40 22.10
N GLY A 239 13.21 29.13 23.36
CA GLY A 239 13.65 27.79 23.79
C GLY A 239 12.54 26.75 23.70
N SER A 240 11.30 27.11 23.98
CA SER A 240 10.15 26.24 23.80
C SER A 240 9.95 25.90 22.31
N PHE A 241 10.01 26.88 21.43
CA PHE A 241 9.93 26.67 19.98
C PHE A 241 11.03 25.74 19.47
N ILE A 242 12.28 25.98 19.83
CA ILE A 242 13.40 25.13 19.40
C ILE A 242 13.20 23.69 19.89
N ALA A 243 12.73 23.50 21.12
CA ALA A 243 12.49 22.17 21.69
C ALA A 243 11.42 21.40 20.90
N HIS A 244 10.25 22.00 20.68
CA HIS A 244 9.16 21.37 19.93
C HIS A 244 9.53 21.16 18.45
N ALA A 245 10.20 22.13 17.80
CA ALA A 245 10.66 21.96 16.42
C ALA A 245 11.69 20.83 16.28
N ALA A 246 12.61 20.68 17.24
CA ALA A 246 13.57 19.59 17.27
C ALA A 246 12.88 18.23 17.47
N LEU A 247 11.87 18.15 18.33
CA LEU A 247 11.08 16.92 18.54
C LEU A 247 10.30 16.55 17.29
N LEU A 248 9.64 17.50 16.65
CA LEU A 248 8.95 17.27 15.38
C LEU A 248 9.92 16.77 14.31
N GLY A 249 11.11 17.37 14.22
CA GLY A 249 12.18 16.93 13.31
C GLY A 249 12.67 15.52 13.62
N THR A 250 12.89 15.18 14.90
CA THR A 250 13.32 13.83 15.30
C THR A 250 12.23 12.77 15.04
N MET A 251 10.95 13.10 15.23
CA MET A 251 9.85 12.20 14.84
C MET A 251 9.84 11.93 13.34
N GLY A 252 10.07 12.96 12.52
CA GLY A 252 10.19 12.81 11.06
C GLY A 252 11.36 11.92 10.66
N LEU A 253 12.54 12.16 11.26
CA LEU A 253 13.75 11.35 11.03
C LEU A 253 13.59 9.91 11.53
N ALA A 254 12.99 9.71 12.70
CA ALA A 254 12.72 8.37 13.23
C ALA A 254 11.74 7.59 12.34
N GLY A 255 10.71 8.28 11.80
CA GLY A 255 9.79 7.69 10.82
C GLY A 255 10.51 7.29 9.53
N ALA A 256 11.35 8.16 8.98
CA ALA A 256 12.15 7.87 7.79
C ALA A 256 13.15 6.73 8.03
N PHE A 257 13.83 6.72 9.20
CA PHE A 257 14.75 5.65 9.59
C PHE A 257 14.04 4.30 9.78
N ALA A 258 12.87 4.31 10.43
CA ALA A 258 12.07 3.11 10.60
C ALA A 258 11.62 2.54 9.23
N LEU A 259 11.20 3.42 8.33
CA LEU A 259 10.85 3.04 6.96
C LEU A 259 12.06 2.45 6.24
N LYS A 260 13.23 3.10 6.30
CA LYS A 260 14.47 2.59 5.71
C LYS A 260 14.85 1.22 6.28
N LYS A 261 14.80 1.04 7.61
CA LYS A 261 15.14 -0.23 8.26
C LYS A 261 14.20 -1.38 7.89
N VAL A 262 12.92 -1.08 7.68
CA VAL A 262 11.95 -2.05 7.15
C VAL A 262 12.32 -2.41 5.71
N THR A 263 12.66 -1.42 4.91
CA THR A 263 13.15 -1.55 3.53
C THR A 263 14.38 -2.46 3.45
N ASP A 264 15.45 -2.13 4.20
CA ASP A 264 16.70 -2.89 4.22
C ASP A 264 16.49 -4.37 4.65
N ARG A 265 15.56 -4.60 5.59
CA ARG A 265 15.21 -5.97 6.00
C ARG A 265 14.47 -6.76 4.93
N LEU A 266 13.69 -6.08 4.10
CA LEU A 266 12.96 -6.71 3.00
C LEU A 266 13.89 -7.04 1.83
N GLU A 267 14.89 -6.20 1.57
CA GLU A 267 15.91 -6.45 0.53
C GLU A 267 16.72 -7.73 0.80
N HIS A 268 17.09 -7.98 2.07
CA HIS A 268 17.85 -9.17 2.44
C HIS A 268 17.02 -10.44 2.67
N ALA A 269 15.68 -10.35 2.56
CA ALA A 269 14.81 -11.51 2.75
C ALA A 269 14.64 -12.37 1.47
N ASP A 270 15.06 -11.86 0.31
CA ASP A 270 14.88 -12.54 -0.98
C ASP A 270 16.03 -13.50 -1.35
N ASP A 271 17.19 -13.42 -0.69
CA ASP A 271 18.32 -14.36 -0.89
C ASP A 271 18.04 -15.78 -0.37
N ILE A 272 16.92 -15.99 0.32
CA ILE A 272 16.60 -17.27 0.92
C ILE A 272 15.76 -18.09 -0.05
N ILE A 273 16.25 -19.30 -0.42
CA ILE A 273 15.45 -20.31 -1.12
C ILE A 273 14.15 -20.54 -0.34
N GLU A 274 13.01 -20.45 -1.01
CA GLU A 274 11.73 -20.75 -0.38
C GLU A 274 11.69 -22.23 0.02
N PRO A 275 11.54 -22.57 1.29
CA PRO A 275 11.55 -23.97 1.73
C PRO A 275 10.46 -24.85 1.09
N ALA A 276 9.42 -24.26 0.54
CA ALA A 276 8.36 -24.96 -0.17
C ALA A 276 8.73 -25.37 -1.60
N TYR A 277 9.79 -24.79 -2.17
CA TYR A 277 10.24 -25.01 -3.55
C TYR A 277 11.78 -25.14 -3.60
N PRO A 278 12.34 -26.18 -2.96
CA PRO A 278 13.78 -26.29 -2.78
C PRO A 278 14.51 -26.83 -4.03
N ALA A 279 13.81 -27.47 -4.95
CA ALA A 279 14.39 -28.16 -6.11
C ALA A 279 13.79 -27.64 -7.42
N ALA A 280 14.56 -27.78 -8.50
CA ALA A 280 14.12 -27.50 -9.85
C ALA A 280 12.90 -28.37 -10.23
N PRO A 281 11.96 -27.85 -11.04
CA PRO A 281 10.79 -28.60 -11.47
C PRO A 281 11.16 -29.74 -12.45
N THR A 282 10.37 -30.80 -12.43
CA THR A 282 10.51 -31.92 -13.37
C THR A 282 9.64 -31.78 -14.64
N ASN A 283 8.79 -30.74 -14.67
CA ASN A 283 7.95 -30.42 -15.80
C ASN A 283 8.80 -29.86 -16.96
N PRO A 284 8.76 -30.44 -18.18
CA PRO A 284 9.54 -29.98 -19.33
C PRO A 284 9.01 -28.68 -19.98
N GLN A 285 7.83 -28.20 -19.60
CA GLN A 285 7.22 -26.99 -20.14
C GLN A 285 7.47 -25.74 -19.29
N VAL A 286 8.39 -25.78 -18.33
CA VAL A 286 8.66 -24.63 -17.47
C VAL A 286 10.16 -24.33 -17.41
N SER A 287 10.50 -23.05 -17.15
CA SER A 287 11.90 -22.66 -16.89
C SER A 287 12.52 -23.49 -15.78
N ALA A 288 13.80 -23.74 -15.89
CA ALA A 288 14.57 -24.64 -15.02
C ALA A 288 14.10 -26.09 -15.00
N GLY A 289 13.17 -26.49 -15.88
CA GLY A 289 12.78 -27.86 -16.13
C GLY A 289 13.71 -28.58 -17.12
N PRO A 290 13.42 -29.85 -17.47
CA PRO A 290 14.35 -30.69 -18.28
C PRO A 290 14.66 -30.19 -19.70
N ARG A 291 13.84 -29.29 -20.26
CA ARG A 291 14.07 -28.67 -21.58
C ARG A 291 14.67 -27.27 -21.50
N SER A 292 14.75 -26.70 -20.31
CA SER A 292 15.16 -25.34 -20.07
C SER A 292 16.64 -25.26 -19.75
N ASP A 293 17.33 -24.31 -20.36
CA ASP A 293 18.70 -23.96 -20.01
C ASP A 293 18.74 -22.85 -18.92
N MET A 294 17.60 -22.35 -18.45
CA MET A 294 17.50 -21.32 -17.42
C MET A 294 17.91 -21.90 -16.06
N PRO A 295 18.95 -21.35 -15.40
CA PRO A 295 19.36 -21.85 -14.09
C PRO A 295 18.28 -21.58 -13.04
N PHE A 296 17.94 -22.59 -12.23
CA PHE A 296 16.93 -22.47 -11.18
C PHE A 296 17.28 -21.39 -10.15
N ASP A 297 18.56 -21.14 -9.93
CA ASP A 297 19.03 -20.12 -8.99
C ASP A 297 18.87 -18.69 -9.53
N SER A 298 18.85 -18.51 -10.86
CA SER A 298 18.76 -17.20 -11.48
C SER A 298 17.37 -16.57 -11.48
N ILE A 299 16.31 -17.35 -11.23
CA ILE A 299 14.92 -16.89 -11.35
C ILE A 299 14.32 -16.36 -10.05
N GLY A 300 15.13 -16.28 -8.98
CA GLY A 300 14.69 -15.77 -7.68
C GLY A 300 13.52 -16.53 -7.07
N LYS A 301 13.08 -16.11 -5.90
CA LYS A 301 12.05 -16.79 -5.12
C LYS A 301 10.67 -16.84 -5.79
N GLU A 302 10.24 -15.73 -6.36
CA GLU A 302 8.90 -15.67 -6.99
C GLU A 302 8.89 -16.39 -8.35
N GLY A 303 10.01 -16.37 -9.09
CA GLY A 303 10.15 -17.18 -10.31
C GLY A 303 10.09 -18.69 -10.00
N ARG A 304 10.76 -19.14 -8.94
CA ARG A 304 10.71 -20.54 -8.49
C ARG A 304 9.28 -20.98 -8.14
N ARG A 305 8.52 -20.13 -7.44
CA ARG A 305 7.10 -20.37 -7.19
C ARG A 305 6.31 -20.47 -8.48
N PHE A 306 6.51 -19.50 -9.36
CA PHE A 306 5.77 -19.40 -10.60
C PHE A 306 5.91 -20.66 -11.47
N VAL A 307 7.13 -21.17 -11.64
CA VAL A 307 7.38 -22.36 -12.47
C VAL A 307 6.93 -23.66 -11.78
N THR A 308 7.02 -23.73 -10.44
CA THR A 308 6.62 -24.94 -9.70
C THR A 308 5.10 -25.07 -9.54
N MET A 309 4.37 -23.95 -9.61
CA MET A 309 2.91 -23.91 -9.45
C MET A 309 2.16 -24.01 -10.78
N ALA A 310 2.80 -24.37 -11.89
CA ALA A 310 2.13 -24.57 -13.17
C ALA A 310 1.07 -25.68 -13.04
N LEU A 311 -0.12 -25.44 -13.58
CA LEU A 311 -1.16 -26.46 -13.63
C LEU A 311 -0.76 -27.58 -14.59
N THR A 312 -1.24 -28.79 -14.32
CA THR A 312 -1.10 -29.93 -15.25
C THR A 312 -2.34 -30.06 -16.12
N HIS A 313 -2.19 -30.70 -17.28
CA HIS A 313 -3.33 -31.00 -18.15
C HIS A 313 -4.43 -31.79 -17.43
N ASP A 314 -4.09 -32.69 -16.48
CA ASP A 314 -5.07 -33.44 -15.71
C ASP A 314 -5.90 -32.51 -14.77
N GLN A 315 -5.24 -31.57 -14.09
CA GLN A 315 -5.92 -30.57 -13.23
C GLN A 315 -6.86 -29.69 -14.07
N ILE A 316 -6.39 -29.24 -15.23
CA ILE A 316 -7.19 -28.39 -16.12
C ILE A 316 -8.37 -29.20 -16.70
N THR A 317 -8.14 -30.46 -17.17
CA THR A 317 -9.19 -31.33 -17.67
C THR A 317 -10.27 -31.60 -16.61
N ALA A 318 -9.87 -31.83 -15.37
CA ALA A 318 -10.80 -32.09 -14.28
C ALA A 318 -11.72 -30.87 -13.97
N VAL A 319 -11.23 -29.64 -14.09
CA VAL A 319 -12.01 -28.42 -13.86
C VAL A 319 -12.84 -28.03 -15.08
N MET A 320 -12.26 -28.12 -16.29
CA MET A 320 -12.91 -27.65 -17.51
C MET A 320 -13.86 -28.68 -18.12
N ALA A 321 -13.76 -29.93 -17.70
CA ALA A 321 -14.46 -31.09 -18.33
C ALA A 321 -14.20 -31.24 -19.85
N GLU A 322 -13.03 -30.76 -20.31
CA GLU A 322 -12.58 -30.79 -21.71
C GLU A 322 -11.12 -31.21 -21.76
N PRO A 323 -10.67 -31.82 -22.88
CA PRO A 323 -9.26 -32.16 -23.08
C PRO A 323 -8.36 -30.92 -22.97
N ALA A 324 -7.27 -31.02 -22.23
CA ALA A 324 -6.31 -29.96 -21.99
C ALA A 324 -4.87 -30.43 -22.33
N VAL A 325 -3.98 -29.44 -22.42
CA VAL A 325 -2.53 -29.64 -22.55
C VAL A 325 -1.82 -28.93 -21.38
N ASP A 326 -0.57 -29.31 -21.12
CA ASP A 326 0.22 -28.62 -20.08
C ASP A 326 0.57 -27.20 -20.54
N PRO A 327 0.32 -26.16 -19.73
CA PRO A 327 0.69 -24.80 -20.05
C PRO A 327 2.21 -24.61 -19.96
N VAL A 328 2.72 -23.58 -20.64
CA VAL A 328 4.14 -23.21 -20.60
C VAL A 328 4.32 -22.02 -19.65
N ARG A 329 5.26 -22.13 -18.70
CA ARG A 329 5.64 -21.02 -17.83
C ARG A 329 7.14 -20.74 -17.87
N VAL A 330 7.52 -19.54 -18.31
CA VAL A 330 8.92 -19.14 -18.49
C VAL A 330 9.22 -17.84 -17.75
N VAL A 331 10.45 -17.72 -17.26
CA VAL A 331 10.93 -16.55 -16.53
C VAL A 331 12.21 -16.04 -17.19
N CYS A 332 12.27 -14.77 -17.55
CA CYS A 332 13.56 -14.12 -17.84
C CYS A 332 14.24 -13.84 -16.51
N GLY A 333 15.13 -14.73 -16.08
CA GLY A 333 15.73 -14.72 -14.75
C GLY A 333 16.52 -13.45 -14.48
N TYR A 334 16.30 -12.81 -13.33
CA TYR A 334 16.95 -11.55 -12.95
C TYR A 334 18.47 -11.68 -12.86
N GLU A 335 18.96 -12.81 -12.37
CA GLU A 335 20.39 -13.03 -12.10
C GLU A 335 21.13 -13.72 -13.26
N THR A 336 20.53 -13.80 -14.45
CA THR A 336 21.19 -14.39 -15.63
C THR A 336 22.25 -13.47 -16.23
N THR A 337 21.93 -12.20 -16.41
CA THR A 337 22.79 -11.15 -16.96
C THR A 337 22.27 -9.78 -16.59
N ASP A 338 23.15 -8.78 -16.53
CA ASP A 338 22.78 -7.37 -16.31
C ASP A 338 22.27 -6.69 -17.59
N ASP A 339 22.60 -7.22 -18.78
CA ASP A 339 22.12 -6.69 -20.05
C ASP A 339 20.65 -7.09 -20.29
N LEU A 340 19.77 -6.09 -20.36
CA LEU A 340 18.34 -6.31 -20.50
C LEU A 340 17.97 -6.96 -21.85
N LYS A 341 18.68 -6.65 -22.91
CA LYS A 341 18.42 -7.23 -24.24
C LYS A 341 18.86 -8.67 -24.29
N GLU A 342 20.01 -8.99 -23.71
CA GLU A 342 20.50 -10.37 -23.59
C GLU A 342 19.56 -11.20 -22.69
N ARG A 343 19.11 -10.64 -21.56
CA ARG A 343 18.13 -11.29 -20.67
C ARG A 343 16.82 -11.61 -21.38
N ALA A 344 16.34 -10.69 -22.20
CA ALA A 344 15.16 -10.92 -23.02
C ALA A 344 15.39 -12.05 -24.04
N ALA A 345 16.53 -12.05 -24.71
CA ALA A 345 16.87 -13.10 -25.68
C ALA A 345 16.97 -14.50 -25.03
N LEU A 346 17.63 -14.59 -23.86
CA LEU A 346 17.69 -15.85 -23.09
C LEU A 346 16.29 -16.33 -22.66
N GLY A 347 15.43 -15.42 -22.19
CA GLY A 347 14.06 -15.78 -21.81
C GLY A 347 13.21 -16.23 -22.99
N VAL A 348 13.36 -15.62 -24.18
CA VAL A 348 12.62 -16.02 -25.38
C VAL A 348 13.17 -17.34 -25.96
N ALA A 349 14.49 -17.58 -25.87
CA ALA A 349 15.07 -18.88 -26.21
C ALA A 349 14.54 -19.99 -25.29
N ASP A 350 14.41 -19.72 -23.99
CA ASP A 350 13.81 -20.66 -23.04
C ASP A 350 12.32 -20.89 -23.30
N LEU A 351 11.58 -19.84 -23.72
CA LEU A 351 10.18 -19.96 -24.17
C LEU A 351 10.05 -20.90 -25.37
N GLU A 352 10.97 -20.83 -26.30
CA GLU A 352 11.01 -21.74 -27.45
C GLU A 352 11.34 -23.17 -27.03
N ALA A 353 12.36 -23.37 -26.21
CA ALA A 353 12.78 -24.66 -25.72
C ALA A 353 11.66 -25.38 -24.93
N CYS A 354 10.89 -24.65 -24.15
CA CYS A 354 9.73 -25.15 -23.42
C CYS A 354 8.48 -25.33 -24.27
N GLY A 355 8.50 -25.01 -25.58
CA GLY A 355 7.38 -25.20 -26.51
C GLY A 355 6.35 -24.07 -26.49
N GLY A 356 6.73 -22.85 -26.09
CA GLY A 356 5.83 -21.72 -25.98
C GLY A 356 5.27 -21.26 -27.32
N PHE A 357 6.04 -21.34 -28.41
CA PHE A 357 5.60 -20.97 -29.76
C PHE A 357 4.69 -22.00 -30.42
N GLU A 358 4.49 -23.16 -29.79
CA GLU A 358 3.52 -24.16 -30.20
C GLU A 358 2.13 -23.93 -29.58
N ARG A 359 1.99 -22.99 -28.70
CA ARG A 359 0.73 -22.60 -28.04
C ARG A 359 -0.05 -21.62 -28.90
N SER A 360 -1.36 -21.54 -28.68
CA SER A 360 -2.21 -20.56 -29.38
C SER A 360 -2.08 -19.12 -28.88
N LEU A 361 -1.52 -18.96 -27.68
CA LEU A 361 -1.42 -17.65 -26.99
C LEU A 361 -0.11 -17.56 -26.21
N ILE A 362 0.61 -16.46 -26.38
CA ILE A 362 1.76 -16.07 -25.54
C ILE A 362 1.35 -14.85 -24.72
N CYS A 363 1.37 -15.00 -23.40
CA CYS A 363 1.12 -13.93 -22.44
C CYS A 363 2.45 -13.40 -21.88
N VAL A 364 2.77 -12.15 -22.16
CA VAL A 364 3.86 -11.45 -21.51
C VAL A 364 3.30 -10.83 -20.22
N ALA A 365 3.60 -11.47 -19.09
CA ALA A 365 3.09 -11.06 -17.78
C ALA A 365 4.14 -10.22 -17.06
N SER A 366 3.93 -8.89 -17.03
CA SER A 366 4.83 -7.97 -16.34
C SER A 366 4.74 -8.15 -14.83
N PRO A 367 5.87 -8.48 -14.15
CA PRO A 367 5.87 -8.74 -12.72
C PRO A 367 5.88 -7.46 -11.89
N THR A 368 5.60 -7.60 -10.59
CA THR A 368 5.89 -6.60 -9.58
C THR A 368 7.39 -6.54 -9.25
N GLY A 369 7.80 -5.62 -8.38
CA GLY A 369 9.20 -5.40 -8.03
C GLY A 369 9.96 -6.61 -7.47
N VAL A 370 9.26 -7.58 -6.86
CA VAL A 370 9.86 -8.84 -6.38
C VAL A 370 9.90 -9.94 -7.45
N GLY A 371 9.57 -9.62 -8.68
CA GLY A 371 9.44 -10.62 -9.75
C GLY A 371 8.14 -11.44 -9.67
N TYR A 372 7.20 -11.03 -8.84
CA TYR A 372 5.92 -11.71 -8.62
C TYR A 372 4.90 -11.36 -9.71
N VAL A 373 4.22 -12.37 -10.21
CA VAL A 373 2.95 -12.26 -10.92
C VAL A 373 1.85 -12.97 -10.14
N ASN A 374 0.63 -12.49 -10.23
CA ASN A 374 -0.49 -13.08 -9.52
C ASN A 374 -0.83 -14.45 -10.14
N TYR A 375 -0.40 -15.52 -9.49
CA TYR A 375 -0.59 -16.88 -9.98
C TYR A 375 -2.06 -17.26 -10.11
N THR A 376 -2.97 -16.66 -9.31
CA THR A 376 -4.43 -16.88 -9.49
C THR A 376 -4.90 -16.36 -10.86
N ILE A 377 -4.35 -15.23 -11.34
CA ILE A 377 -4.68 -14.70 -12.67
C ILE A 377 -4.08 -15.61 -13.75
N ILE A 378 -2.85 -16.10 -13.55
CA ILE A 378 -2.19 -17.01 -14.50
C ILE A 378 -2.93 -18.34 -14.56
N GLU A 379 -3.30 -18.93 -13.43
CA GLU A 379 -4.09 -20.18 -13.38
C GLU A 379 -5.45 -19.99 -14.07
N ALA A 380 -6.12 -18.84 -13.89
CA ALA A 380 -7.34 -18.52 -14.62
C ALA A 380 -7.13 -18.50 -16.15
N LEU A 381 -5.98 -17.97 -16.62
CA LEU A 381 -5.62 -18.02 -18.03
C LEU A 381 -5.40 -19.45 -18.52
N GLU A 382 -4.72 -20.28 -17.74
CA GLU A 382 -4.46 -21.68 -18.05
C GLU A 382 -5.77 -22.50 -18.15
N TYR A 383 -6.70 -22.30 -17.22
CA TYR A 383 -8.04 -22.91 -17.34
C TYR A 383 -8.77 -22.45 -18.59
N LEU A 384 -8.89 -21.13 -18.80
CA LEU A 384 -9.63 -20.55 -19.93
C LEU A 384 -9.07 -20.98 -21.29
N THR A 385 -7.78 -21.22 -21.39
CA THR A 385 -7.12 -21.69 -22.65
C THR A 385 -7.00 -23.19 -22.74
N ARG A 386 -7.48 -23.95 -21.74
CA ARG A 386 -7.28 -25.43 -21.64
C ARG A 386 -5.77 -25.76 -21.67
N GLY A 387 -4.95 -24.92 -21.04
CA GLY A 387 -3.50 -25.06 -21.04
C GLY A 387 -2.80 -24.69 -22.37
N ASN A 388 -3.56 -24.35 -23.42
CA ASN A 388 -2.97 -23.97 -24.71
C ASN A 388 -2.48 -22.51 -24.70
N CYS A 389 -1.66 -22.20 -23.72
CA CYS A 389 -1.01 -20.87 -23.51
C CYS A 389 0.42 -21.03 -23.02
N ALA A 390 1.22 -20.00 -23.27
CA ALA A 390 2.53 -19.81 -22.68
C ALA A 390 2.57 -18.47 -21.96
N THR A 391 3.14 -18.44 -20.76
CA THR A 391 3.35 -17.20 -20.01
C THR A 391 4.83 -16.97 -19.80
N ILE A 392 5.33 -15.78 -20.18
CA ILE A 392 6.71 -15.34 -19.94
C ILE A 392 6.73 -14.15 -19.00
N VAL A 393 7.58 -14.22 -17.96
CA VAL A 393 7.70 -13.21 -16.90
C VAL A 393 9.05 -12.52 -16.98
N PRO A 394 9.15 -11.27 -17.43
CA PRO A 394 10.39 -10.50 -17.51
C PRO A 394 10.77 -9.90 -16.14
N GLN A 395 11.62 -10.57 -15.37
CA GLN A 395 12.06 -10.08 -14.05
C GLN A 395 13.08 -8.96 -14.19
N TYR A 396 12.75 -7.77 -13.64
CA TYR A 396 13.59 -6.57 -13.67
C TYR A 396 14.09 -6.13 -12.29
N ALA A 397 13.58 -6.72 -11.22
CA ALA A 397 13.99 -6.48 -9.84
C ALA A 397 13.60 -7.67 -8.95
N LEU A 398 14.23 -7.78 -7.77
CA LEU A 398 13.87 -8.75 -6.72
C LEU A 398 13.60 -8.05 -5.39
N VAL A 399 13.11 -6.82 -5.41
CA VAL A 399 12.83 -5.99 -4.23
C VAL A 399 11.35 -5.60 -4.17
N PRO A 400 10.79 -5.33 -2.97
CA PRO A 400 9.40 -4.93 -2.83
C PRO A 400 9.02 -3.76 -3.73
N SER A 401 7.79 -3.73 -4.21
CA SER A 401 7.31 -2.79 -5.24
C SER A 401 7.57 -1.31 -4.90
N ALA A 402 7.50 -0.93 -3.61
CA ALA A 402 7.81 0.44 -3.19
C ALA A 402 9.28 0.84 -3.44
N LEU A 403 10.19 -0.13 -3.42
CA LEU A 403 11.62 0.03 -3.66
C LEU A 403 11.99 -0.18 -5.13
N ALA A 404 11.18 -0.94 -5.87
CA ALA A 404 11.35 -1.20 -7.28
C ALA A 404 10.92 -0.01 -8.16
N MET A 405 10.28 1.01 -7.62
CA MET A 405 9.85 2.18 -8.40
C MET A 405 10.97 2.85 -9.22
N PRO A 406 12.21 3.02 -8.73
CA PRO A 406 13.31 3.54 -9.55
C PRO A 406 13.73 2.60 -10.69
N LYS A 407 13.43 1.29 -10.58
CA LYS A 407 13.77 0.25 -11.57
C LYS A 407 12.64 -0.04 -12.56
N THR A 408 11.54 0.68 -12.50
CA THR A 408 10.41 0.46 -13.44
C THR A 408 10.81 0.68 -14.88
N LEU A 409 11.74 1.60 -15.16
CA LEU A 409 12.25 1.82 -16.51
C LEU A 409 12.98 0.58 -17.04
N ASP A 410 13.76 -0.11 -16.22
CA ASP A 410 14.41 -1.37 -16.60
C ASP A 410 13.35 -2.43 -16.94
N GLY A 411 12.26 -2.47 -16.15
CA GLY A 411 11.11 -3.34 -16.42
C GLY A 411 10.44 -3.04 -17.75
N VAL A 412 10.22 -1.77 -18.05
CA VAL A 412 9.66 -1.30 -19.32
C VAL A 412 10.55 -1.71 -20.49
N MET A 413 11.86 -1.45 -20.39
CA MET A 413 12.81 -1.80 -21.46
C MET A 413 12.94 -3.31 -21.64
N LEU A 414 13.02 -4.09 -20.55
CA LEU A 414 13.08 -5.53 -20.62
C LEU A 414 11.81 -6.13 -21.26
N THR A 415 10.61 -5.66 -20.84
CA THR A 415 9.34 -6.11 -21.44
C THR A 415 9.27 -5.79 -22.93
N ARG A 416 9.74 -4.60 -23.32
CA ARG A 416 9.84 -4.22 -24.73
C ARG A 416 10.77 -5.14 -25.51
N HIS A 417 11.98 -5.43 -25.01
CA HIS A 417 12.91 -6.35 -25.66
C HIS A 417 12.37 -7.78 -25.76
N VAL A 418 11.61 -8.24 -24.77
CA VAL A 418 10.92 -9.52 -24.84
C VAL A 418 9.89 -9.52 -25.98
N LEU A 419 9.08 -8.47 -26.10
CA LEU A 419 8.11 -8.34 -27.20
C LEU A 419 8.80 -8.30 -28.57
N GLU A 420 9.87 -7.50 -28.71
CA GLU A 420 10.67 -7.41 -29.93
C GLU A 420 11.24 -8.79 -30.31
N ALA A 421 11.86 -9.51 -29.37
CA ALA A 421 12.42 -10.84 -29.61
C ALA A 421 11.34 -11.90 -29.96
N ILE A 422 10.16 -11.83 -29.32
CA ILE A 422 9.02 -12.67 -29.70
C ILE A 422 8.59 -12.38 -31.14
N GLN A 423 8.49 -11.11 -31.55
CA GLN A 423 8.09 -10.74 -32.91
C GLN A 423 9.12 -11.22 -33.93
N GLU A 424 10.42 -11.06 -33.67
CA GLU A 424 11.48 -11.60 -34.53
C GLU A 424 11.32 -13.11 -34.76
N ARG A 425 10.98 -13.85 -33.70
CA ARG A 425 10.76 -15.32 -33.78
C ARG A 425 9.48 -15.67 -34.55
N LEU A 426 8.40 -14.91 -34.35
CA LEU A 426 7.12 -15.12 -35.02
C LEU A 426 7.19 -14.94 -36.54
N VAL A 427 8.10 -14.12 -37.06
CA VAL A 427 8.29 -13.94 -38.52
C VAL A 427 8.62 -15.26 -39.21
N SER A 428 9.35 -16.17 -38.54
CA SER A 428 9.72 -17.48 -39.08
C SER A 428 8.60 -18.53 -39.02
N ILE A 429 7.49 -18.24 -38.34
CA ILE A 429 6.33 -19.15 -38.19
C ILE A 429 5.25 -18.77 -39.21
N PRO A 430 4.64 -19.73 -39.91
CA PRO A 430 3.52 -19.48 -40.82
C PRO A 430 2.37 -18.73 -40.10
N ALA A 431 1.78 -17.77 -40.79
CA ALA A 431 0.80 -16.82 -40.18
C ALA A 431 -0.36 -17.54 -39.46
N GLU A 432 -0.83 -18.66 -40.03
CA GLU A 432 -1.95 -19.44 -39.51
C GLU A 432 -1.62 -20.22 -38.22
N ARG A 433 -0.33 -20.35 -37.91
CA ARG A 433 0.19 -21.06 -36.74
C ARG A 433 0.80 -20.15 -35.71
N ARG A 434 0.83 -18.84 -35.96
CA ARG A 434 1.40 -17.85 -35.02
C ARG A 434 0.54 -17.73 -33.77
N PRO A 435 1.11 -17.91 -32.60
CA PRO A 435 0.42 -17.54 -31.35
C PRO A 435 0.08 -16.06 -31.33
N ARG A 436 -1.06 -15.73 -30.73
CA ARG A 436 -1.39 -14.33 -30.42
C ARG A 436 -0.61 -13.89 -29.21
N VAL A 437 -0.09 -12.67 -29.22
CA VAL A 437 0.66 -12.11 -28.10
C VAL A 437 -0.22 -11.15 -27.32
N VAL A 438 -0.28 -11.33 -26.00
CA VAL A 438 -1.06 -10.49 -25.08
C VAL A 438 -0.22 -9.98 -23.93
N LEU A 439 -0.62 -8.86 -23.34
CA LEU A 439 -0.02 -8.30 -22.13
C LEU A 439 -0.91 -8.55 -20.92
N LEU A 440 -0.27 -8.85 -19.80
CA LEU A 440 -0.89 -8.93 -18.49
C LEU A 440 -0.08 -8.12 -17.48
N GLY A 441 -0.75 -7.36 -16.62
CA GLY A 441 -0.12 -6.70 -15.50
C GLY A 441 -1.06 -6.47 -14.34
N GLU A 442 -0.53 -6.53 -13.13
CA GLU A 442 -1.22 -6.14 -11.90
C GLU A 442 -0.35 -5.16 -11.13
N SER A 443 -0.97 -4.10 -10.57
CA SER A 443 -0.27 -3.12 -9.73
C SER A 443 0.95 -2.50 -10.46
N LEU A 444 2.16 -2.61 -9.89
CA LEU A 444 3.39 -2.13 -10.52
C LEU A 444 3.68 -2.86 -11.84
N GLY A 445 3.28 -4.13 -11.98
CA GLY A 445 3.36 -4.85 -13.26
C GLY A 445 2.46 -4.24 -14.33
N ALA A 446 1.26 -3.78 -13.97
CA ALA A 446 0.39 -3.06 -14.90
C ALA A 446 0.97 -1.70 -15.32
N ASN A 447 1.68 -1.02 -14.39
CA ASN A 447 2.45 0.17 -14.74
C ASN A 447 3.50 -0.14 -15.80
N VAL A 448 4.35 -1.14 -15.57
CA VAL A 448 5.42 -1.55 -16.50
C VAL A 448 4.83 -1.92 -17.85
N ALA A 449 3.79 -2.77 -17.89
CA ALA A 449 3.17 -3.23 -19.12
C ALA A 449 2.63 -2.08 -19.99
N LEU A 450 1.93 -1.13 -19.38
CA LEU A 450 1.37 0.03 -20.09
C LEU A 450 2.45 1.04 -20.49
N ASP A 451 3.45 1.28 -19.63
CA ASP A 451 4.51 2.26 -19.90
C ASP A 451 5.45 1.82 -21.04
N VAL A 452 5.43 0.54 -21.48
CA VAL A 452 6.07 0.10 -22.72
C VAL A 452 5.63 0.95 -23.92
N SER A 453 4.35 1.32 -23.93
CA SER A 453 3.75 2.15 -24.99
C SER A 453 4.18 3.62 -24.96
N THR A 454 4.87 4.05 -23.90
CA THR A 454 5.32 5.44 -23.74
C THR A 454 6.78 5.63 -24.12
N VAL A 455 7.50 4.54 -24.40
CA VAL A 455 8.91 4.58 -24.84
C VAL A 455 9.00 5.31 -26.19
N PRO A 456 9.92 6.27 -26.34
CA PRO A 456 10.09 6.99 -27.61
C PRO A 456 10.25 6.04 -28.80
N GLY A 457 9.47 6.29 -29.86
CA GLY A 457 9.45 5.49 -31.07
C GLY A 457 8.54 6.10 -32.14
N PRO A 458 8.27 5.38 -33.24
CA PRO A 458 7.40 5.87 -34.32
C PRO A 458 5.93 5.98 -33.88
N PHE A 459 5.53 5.24 -32.85
CA PHE A 459 4.20 5.22 -32.29
C PHE A 459 4.24 5.41 -30.77
N VAL A 460 3.17 5.91 -30.18
CA VAL A 460 2.96 6.05 -28.74
C VAL A 460 1.56 5.56 -28.37
N GLY A 461 1.38 5.18 -27.12
CA GLY A 461 0.08 4.69 -26.64
C GLY A 461 -0.28 3.32 -27.17
N ILE A 462 -1.57 3.06 -27.39
CA ILE A 462 -2.07 1.77 -27.87
C ILE A 462 -1.47 1.40 -29.24
N PRO A 463 -1.33 2.30 -30.22
CA PRO A 463 -0.66 1.99 -31.48
C PRO A 463 0.79 1.50 -31.32
N ALA A 464 1.49 1.89 -30.28
CA ALA A 464 2.84 1.36 -30.02
C ALA A 464 2.81 -0.10 -29.53
N LEU A 465 1.81 -0.50 -28.76
CA LEU A 465 1.63 -1.90 -28.37
C LEU A 465 1.28 -2.77 -29.58
N GLU A 466 0.41 -2.29 -30.46
CA GLU A 466 0.06 -2.99 -31.71
C GLU A 466 1.28 -3.14 -32.64
N HIS A 467 2.10 -2.09 -32.75
CA HIS A 467 3.35 -2.16 -33.52
C HIS A 467 4.33 -3.20 -32.95
N LEU A 468 4.32 -3.45 -31.64
CA LEU A 468 5.05 -4.52 -30.98
C LEU A 468 4.34 -5.88 -31.05
N GLY A 469 3.26 -5.98 -31.84
CA GLY A 469 2.50 -7.20 -32.08
C GLY A 469 1.57 -7.64 -30.94
N VAL A 470 1.26 -6.75 -30.01
CA VAL A 470 0.34 -7.02 -28.91
C VAL A 470 -1.10 -6.95 -29.39
N SER A 471 -1.83 -8.07 -29.35
CA SER A 471 -3.22 -8.17 -29.80
C SER A 471 -4.25 -7.74 -28.74
N GLY A 472 -3.88 -7.71 -27.47
CA GLY A 472 -4.75 -7.31 -26.37
C GLY A 472 -4.00 -7.27 -25.05
N GLY A 473 -4.60 -6.63 -24.04
CA GLY A 473 -3.99 -6.51 -22.72
C GLY A 473 -5.01 -6.39 -21.60
N VAL A 474 -4.70 -6.95 -20.44
CA VAL A 474 -5.48 -6.72 -19.22
C VAL A 474 -4.59 -6.19 -18.11
N TYR A 475 -5.01 -5.10 -17.49
CA TYR A 475 -4.24 -4.34 -16.53
C TYR A 475 -5.06 -4.10 -15.26
N PHE A 476 -4.73 -4.83 -14.19
CA PHE A 476 -5.44 -4.75 -12.92
C PHE A 476 -4.76 -3.76 -11.98
N GLY A 477 -5.53 -2.90 -11.35
CA GLY A 477 -5.07 -2.02 -10.27
C GLY A 477 -3.95 -1.06 -10.68
N VAL A 478 -4.00 -0.52 -11.88
CA VAL A 478 -2.97 0.39 -12.41
C VAL A 478 -2.80 1.59 -11.49
N PRO A 479 -1.58 1.89 -10.99
CA PRO A 479 -1.33 3.06 -10.16
C PRO A 479 -1.59 4.35 -10.94
N PHE A 480 -2.25 5.32 -10.32
CA PHE A 480 -2.63 6.58 -10.97
C PHE A 480 -1.47 7.41 -11.56
N ARG A 481 -0.26 7.26 -11.02
CA ARG A 481 0.91 8.05 -11.39
C ARG A 481 1.82 7.39 -12.42
N THR A 482 1.32 6.48 -13.22
CA THR A 482 2.05 5.90 -14.34
C THR A 482 2.23 6.93 -15.44
N GLU A 483 3.29 6.79 -16.24
CA GLU A 483 3.54 7.69 -17.38
C GLU A 483 2.45 7.56 -18.42
N PHE A 484 2.02 6.32 -18.71
CA PHE A 484 0.90 6.05 -19.61
C PHE A 484 -0.38 6.75 -19.14
N TRP A 485 -0.80 6.55 -17.87
CA TRP A 485 -2.03 7.14 -17.35
C TRP A 485 -2.01 8.68 -17.40
N ARG A 486 -0.85 9.27 -17.08
CA ARG A 486 -0.67 10.72 -17.17
C ARG A 486 -0.85 11.23 -18.59
N ARG A 487 -0.16 10.63 -19.57
CA ARG A 487 -0.25 11.01 -20.97
C ARG A 487 -1.64 10.78 -21.56
N TRP A 488 -2.22 9.61 -21.28
CA TRP A 488 -3.56 9.25 -21.77
C TRP A 488 -4.62 10.20 -21.24
N ARG A 489 -4.59 10.59 -19.97
CA ARG A 489 -5.50 11.57 -19.40
C ARG A 489 -5.31 12.97 -19.97
N ASP A 490 -4.07 13.39 -20.20
CA ASP A 490 -3.76 14.73 -20.72
C ASP A 490 -4.07 14.84 -22.22
N ASN A 491 -3.92 13.76 -22.98
CA ASN A 491 -4.22 13.70 -24.41
C ASN A 491 -4.66 12.26 -24.82
N PRO A 492 -5.93 11.89 -24.59
CA PRO A 492 -6.43 10.55 -24.91
C PRO A 492 -6.33 10.21 -26.40
N GLU A 493 -6.63 11.17 -27.29
CA GLU A 493 -6.58 10.97 -28.75
C GLU A 493 -5.18 10.61 -29.27
N ALA A 494 -4.12 11.11 -28.64
CA ALA A 494 -2.76 10.78 -29.04
C ALA A 494 -2.32 9.39 -28.52
N MET A 495 -2.89 8.96 -27.40
CA MET A 495 -2.52 7.71 -26.75
C MET A 495 -3.40 6.52 -27.16
N ASP A 496 -4.61 6.80 -27.60
CA ASP A 496 -5.62 5.80 -27.97
C ASP A 496 -6.59 6.40 -29.00
N PRO A 497 -6.11 6.61 -30.25
CA PRO A 497 -6.89 7.31 -31.30
C PRO A 497 -8.13 6.54 -31.73
N GLU A 498 -8.14 5.22 -31.59
CA GLU A 498 -9.26 4.36 -31.99
C GLU A 498 -10.19 3.98 -30.82
N HIS A 499 -9.90 4.50 -29.60
CA HIS A 499 -10.66 4.23 -28.38
C HIS A 499 -10.77 2.75 -28.02
N GLU A 500 -9.68 2.00 -28.20
CA GLU A 500 -9.60 0.57 -27.94
C GLU A 500 -9.38 0.23 -26.47
N LEU A 501 -8.83 1.17 -25.69
CA LEU A 501 -8.62 0.99 -24.26
C LEU A 501 -9.90 1.28 -23.48
N LEU A 502 -10.41 0.25 -22.83
CA LEU A 502 -11.56 0.38 -21.95
C LEU A 502 -11.12 0.42 -20.49
N LEU A 503 -11.50 1.48 -19.78
CA LEU A 503 -11.32 1.61 -18.32
C LEU A 503 -12.64 1.29 -17.61
N VAL A 504 -12.63 0.31 -16.72
CA VAL A 504 -13.79 -0.12 -15.93
C VAL A 504 -13.44 -0.31 -14.46
N ALA A 505 -14.42 -0.19 -13.58
CA ALA A 505 -14.26 -0.57 -12.18
C ALA A 505 -14.39 -2.10 -12.00
N GLU A 506 -15.24 -2.72 -12.80
CA GLU A 506 -15.47 -4.18 -12.80
C GLU A 506 -15.49 -4.71 -14.25
N PRO A 507 -14.90 -5.92 -14.51
CA PRO A 507 -14.92 -6.49 -15.86
C PRO A 507 -16.32 -6.73 -16.44
N SER A 508 -17.34 -6.85 -15.60
CA SER A 508 -18.75 -6.97 -16.01
C SER A 508 -19.28 -5.75 -16.77
N GLU A 509 -18.67 -4.57 -16.57
CA GLU A 509 -19.02 -3.34 -17.30
C GLU A 509 -18.51 -3.38 -18.74
N ALA A 510 -17.49 -4.19 -19.04
CA ALA A 510 -16.97 -4.38 -20.38
C ALA A 510 -17.90 -5.31 -21.18
N PRO A 511 -18.38 -4.90 -22.38
CA PRO A 511 -19.23 -5.77 -23.21
C PRO A 511 -18.46 -7.02 -23.65
N PRO A 512 -19.13 -8.17 -23.87
CA PRO A 512 -18.51 -9.35 -24.47
C PRO A 512 -17.86 -9.02 -25.81
N LEU A 513 -16.77 -9.73 -26.13
CA LEU A 513 -16.12 -9.65 -27.43
C LEU A 513 -16.67 -10.71 -28.36
N PRO A 514 -16.77 -10.40 -29.66
CA PRO A 514 -16.93 -11.42 -30.69
C PRO A 514 -15.77 -12.43 -30.62
N PRO A 515 -16.01 -13.71 -31.02
CA PRO A 515 -14.97 -14.73 -31.05
C PRO A 515 -13.73 -14.25 -31.83
N GLY A 516 -12.54 -14.44 -31.26
CA GLY A 516 -11.28 -14.09 -31.88
C GLY A 516 -10.86 -12.62 -31.82
N GLN A 517 -11.72 -11.72 -31.32
CA GLN A 517 -11.33 -10.34 -31.05
C GLN A 517 -10.70 -10.19 -29.67
N MET A 518 -9.79 -9.23 -29.55
CA MET A 518 -9.14 -8.85 -28.31
C MET A 518 -9.22 -7.32 -28.11
N ARG A 519 -9.01 -6.85 -26.89
CA ARG A 519 -8.96 -5.42 -26.57
C ARG A 519 -7.95 -5.14 -25.46
N GLN A 520 -7.67 -3.87 -25.25
CA GLN A 520 -6.97 -3.37 -24.07
C GLN A 520 -8.01 -3.07 -22.97
N LEU A 521 -7.83 -3.65 -21.79
CA LEU A 521 -8.77 -3.52 -20.67
C LEU A 521 -8.04 -3.13 -19.39
N MET A 522 -8.35 -1.95 -18.85
CA MET A 522 -7.93 -1.52 -17.51
C MET A 522 -9.05 -1.77 -16.51
N VAL A 523 -8.77 -2.54 -15.47
CA VAL A 523 -9.70 -2.81 -14.36
C VAL A 523 -9.16 -2.15 -13.11
N VAL A 524 -9.85 -1.12 -12.62
CA VAL A 524 -9.40 -0.33 -11.45
C VAL A 524 -10.58 -0.09 -10.52
N HIS A 525 -10.59 -0.77 -9.37
CA HIS A 525 -11.65 -0.59 -8.37
C HIS A 525 -11.74 0.86 -7.89
N ASP A 526 -12.96 1.34 -7.72
CA ASP A 526 -13.22 2.68 -7.21
C ASP A 526 -12.62 2.94 -5.83
N ASP A 527 -12.50 1.91 -4.99
CA ASP A 527 -11.95 1.95 -3.64
C ASP A 527 -10.52 1.41 -3.53
N ASP A 528 -9.82 1.22 -4.67
CA ASP A 528 -8.43 0.75 -4.65
C ASP A 528 -7.49 1.83 -4.06
N PRO A 529 -6.89 1.59 -2.88
CA PRO A 529 -6.00 2.55 -2.26
C PRO A 529 -4.64 2.66 -2.97
N VAL A 530 -4.19 1.62 -3.69
CA VAL A 530 -2.92 1.66 -4.44
C VAL A 530 -3.02 2.67 -5.58
N ASN A 531 -4.12 2.63 -6.33
CA ASN A 531 -4.41 3.61 -7.38
C ASN A 531 -4.56 5.04 -6.82
N LYS A 532 -5.10 5.19 -5.62
CA LYS A 532 -5.53 6.46 -5.04
C LYS A 532 -4.51 7.11 -4.08
N TYR A 533 -3.50 6.37 -3.65
CA TYR A 533 -2.50 6.86 -2.71
C TYR A 533 -1.51 7.81 -3.36
N ALA A 534 -1.22 8.92 -2.68
CA ALA A 534 -0.20 9.86 -3.10
C ALA A 534 0.40 10.62 -1.91
N TYR A 535 1.73 10.77 -1.87
CA TYR A 535 2.41 11.56 -0.83
C TYR A 535 1.93 13.03 -0.79
N SER A 536 1.53 13.59 -1.94
CA SER A 536 0.96 14.94 -2.01
C SER A 536 -0.30 15.12 -1.17
N MET A 537 -1.00 14.05 -0.78
CA MET A 537 -2.18 14.11 0.09
C MET A 537 -1.90 14.74 1.46
N VAL A 538 -0.64 14.81 1.88
CA VAL A 538 -0.23 15.55 3.09
C VAL A 538 -0.58 17.02 2.97
N LEU A 539 -0.45 17.62 1.78
CA LEU A 539 -0.58 19.05 1.55
C LEU A 539 -1.66 19.42 0.51
N GLN A 540 -2.05 18.48 -0.36
CA GLN A 540 -3.00 18.72 -1.45
C GLN A 540 -4.16 17.72 -1.40
N PRO A 541 -5.39 18.15 -1.73
CA PRO A 541 -6.50 17.21 -1.90
C PRO A 541 -6.18 16.27 -3.07
N PRO A 542 -6.41 14.96 -2.89
CA PRO A 542 -6.18 14.01 -3.98
C PRO A 542 -7.23 14.19 -5.07
N TRP A 543 -6.87 13.86 -6.30
CA TRP A 543 -7.70 14.00 -7.50
C TRP A 543 -9.08 13.35 -7.37
N TRP A 544 -9.16 12.20 -6.69
CA TRP A 544 -10.40 11.42 -6.51
C TRP A 544 -11.34 11.99 -5.43
N MET A 545 -10.90 12.95 -4.61
CA MET A 545 -11.71 13.67 -3.63
C MET A 545 -12.33 14.96 -4.20
N GLY A 546 -12.69 14.99 -5.47
CA GLY A 546 -13.43 16.08 -6.11
C GLY A 546 -14.78 16.37 -5.45
N PRO A 547 -15.67 17.13 -6.12
CA PRO A 547 -17.00 17.42 -5.60
C PRO A 547 -17.74 16.13 -5.19
N PRO A 548 -18.48 16.12 -4.09
CA PRO A 548 -19.14 14.90 -3.58
C PRO A 548 -20.04 14.20 -4.60
N THR A 549 -20.68 14.98 -5.49
CA THR A 549 -21.62 14.48 -6.51
C THR A 549 -20.94 13.76 -7.67
N THR A 550 -19.66 14.02 -7.92
CA THR A 550 -18.88 13.44 -9.04
C THR A 550 -17.97 12.32 -8.61
N ARG A 551 -17.95 11.97 -7.31
CA ARG A 551 -17.12 10.87 -6.82
C ARG A 551 -17.65 9.53 -7.26
N PRO A 552 -16.76 8.57 -7.58
CA PRO A 552 -17.13 7.20 -7.84
C PRO A 552 -17.99 6.59 -6.71
N PRO A 553 -18.82 5.58 -6.99
CA PRO A 553 -19.78 5.02 -6.01
C PRO A 553 -19.15 4.54 -4.70
N MET A 554 -17.99 3.90 -4.77
CA MET A 554 -17.31 3.33 -3.58
C MET A 554 -16.48 4.35 -2.81
N VAL A 555 -16.28 5.57 -3.33
CA VAL A 555 -15.58 6.65 -2.65
C VAL A 555 -16.52 7.42 -1.72
N PRO A 556 -16.23 7.54 -0.41
CA PRO A 556 -17.10 8.21 0.54
C PRO A 556 -17.38 9.67 0.16
N ARG A 557 -18.66 9.98 -0.17
CA ARG A 557 -19.07 11.33 -0.59
C ARG A 557 -19.06 12.35 0.55
N GLU A 558 -19.28 11.91 1.79
CA GLU A 558 -19.28 12.73 3.00
C GLU A 558 -17.89 13.12 3.48
N THR A 559 -16.85 12.34 3.17
CA THR A 559 -15.51 12.59 3.65
C THR A 559 -14.91 13.85 3.04
N ARG A 560 -14.23 14.64 3.88
CA ARG A 560 -13.45 15.81 3.46
C ARG A 560 -11.97 15.51 3.57
N TRP A 561 -11.21 16.01 2.61
CA TRP A 561 -9.77 16.02 2.74
C TRP A 561 -9.36 16.93 3.92
N ARG A 562 -8.45 16.42 4.73
CA ARG A 562 -7.76 17.13 5.81
C ARG A 562 -6.27 16.85 5.66
N PRO A 563 -5.41 17.87 5.59
CA PRO A 563 -3.96 17.68 5.57
C PRO A 563 -3.54 16.69 6.66
N ILE A 564 -2.55 15.86 6.40
CA ILE A 564 -2.01 14.86 7.33
C ILE A 564 -3.04 13.77 7.68
N THR A 565 -4.18 14.10 8.28
CA THR A 565 -5.19 13.12 8.71
C THR A 565 -5.65 12.23 7.55
N SER A 566 -5.97 12.82 6.39
CA SER A 566 -6.36 12.05 5.20
C SER A 566 -5.23 11.20 4.67
N PHE A 567 -3.98 11.66 4.76
CA PHE A 567 -2.81 10.89 4.40
C PHE A 567 -2.60 9.68 5.32
N VAL A 568 -2.71 9.87 6.65
CA VAL A 568 -2.61 8.77 7.62
C VAL A 568 -3.70 7.72 7.38
N ILE A 569 -4.93 8.16 7.13
CA ILE A 569 -6.05 7.26 6.79
C ILE A 569 -5.75 6.49 5.50
N ALA A 570 -5.30 7.17 4.45
CA ALA A 570 -4.98 6.53 3.17
C ALA A 570 -3.79 5.55 3.29
N THR A 571 -2.82 5.81 4.18
CA THR A 571 -1.72 4.87 4.47
C THR A 571 -2.24 3.59 5.13
N VAL A 572 -3.21 3.71 6.04
CA VAL A 572 -3.87 2.54 6.64
C VAL A 572 -4.73 1.80 5.62
N ASP A 573 -5.45 2.53 4.77
CA ASP A 573 -6.22 1.92 3.67
C ASP A 573 -5.29 1.18 2.70
N LEU A 574 -4.11 1.75 2.35
CA LEU A 574 -3.10 1.11 1.51
C LEU A 574 -2.64 -0.23 2.10
N LYS A 575 -2.26 -0.23 3.39
CA LYS A 575 -1.90 -1.48 4.10
C LYS A 575 -3.03 -2.52 4.04
N ASN A 576 -4.28 -2.10 4.25
CA ASN A 576 -5.42 -2.99 4.27
C ASN A 576 -5.81 -3.49 2.87
N GLY A 577 -5.61 -2.67 1.83
CA GLY A 577 -5.84 -3.04 0.44
C GLY A 577 -4.89 -4.12 -0.08
N MET A 578 -3.69 -4.20 0.50
CA MET A 578 -2.68 -5.20 0.14
C MET A 578 -2.75 -6.47 0.99
N ASN A 579 -3.68 -6.58 1.93
CA ASN A 579 -3.78 -7.70 2.86
C ASN A 579 -4.86 -8.67 2.42
N SER A 580 -4.59 -9.43 1.36
CA SER A 580 -5.47 -10.48 0.87
C SER A 580 -5.36 -11.77 1.72
N LYS A 581 -6.49 -12.46 1.95
CA LYS A 581 -6.53 -13.74 2.66
C LYS A 581 -6.61 -14.86 1.64
N PRO A 582 -5.76 -15.90 1.75
CA PRO A 582 -5.83 -17.05 0.87
C PRO A 582 -7.24 -17.68 0.83
N GLY A 583 -7.69 -18.03 -0.36
CA GLY A 583 -9.01 -18.63 -0.60
C GLY A 583 -10.21 -17.69 -0.41
N THR A 584 -9.99 -16.46 0.07
CA THR A 584 -11.06 -15.47 0.26
C THR A 584 -10.87 -14.33 -0.74
N PHE A 585 -11.58 -14.39 -1.86
CA PHE A 585 -11.55 -13.35 -2.89
C PHE A 585 -12.63 -12.31 -2.58
N VAL A 586 -12.23 -11.05 -2.54
CA VAL A 586 -13.14 -9.95 -2.18
C VAL A 586 -13.04 -8.87 -3.24
N ARG A 587 -14.16 -8.54 -3.89
CA ARG A 587 -14.27 -7.44 -4.85
C ARG A 587 -14.12 -6.09 -4.13
N ARG A 588 -12.90 -5.78 -3.68
CA ARG A 588 -12.63 -4.59 -2.90
C ARG A 588 -11.14 -4.27 -2.81
N GLY A 589 -10.82 -2.98 -2.81
CA GLY A 589 -9.46 -2.51 -2.63
C GLY A 589 -8.54 -2.97 -3.75
N HIS A 590 -7.39 -3.53 -3.40
CA HIS A 590 -6.39 -3.99 -4.38
C HIS A 590 -6.41 -5.51 -4.57
N ASP A 591 -7.56 -6.16 -4.37
CA ASP A 591 -7.74 -7.61 -4.58
C ASP A 591 -8.50 -7.83 -5.89
N TYR A 592 -7.80 -8.21 -6.95
CA TYR A 592 -8.35 -8.45 -8.30
C TYR A 592 -8.52 -9.93 -8.63
N ARG A 593 -8.38 -10.84 -7.64
CA ARG A 593 -8.46 -12.29 -7.89
C ARG A 593 -9.86 -12.72 -8.33
N ILE A 594 -10.90 -12.07 -7.83
CA ILE A 594 -12.29 -12.35 -8.24
C ILE A 594 -12.57 -11.87 -9.69
N GLU A 595 -11.87 -10.83 -10.12
CA GLU A 595 -11.99 -10.27 -11.47
C GLU A 595 -11.14 -11.00 -12.50
N ALA A 596 -10.20 -11.84 -12.06
CA ALA A 596 -9.19 -12.49 -12.91
C ALA A 596 -9.80 -13.18 -14.13
N ARG A 597 -10.71 -14.15 -13.90
CA ARG A 597 -11.36 -14.92 -14.97
C ARG A 597 -12.12 -14.04 -15.95
N LEU A 598 -13.00 -13.19 -15.42
CA LEU A 598 -13.86 -12.35 -16.28
C LEU A 598 -13.04 -11.27 -17.01
N GLY A 599 -12.02 -10.70 -16.37
CA GLY A 599 -11.10 -9.74 -16.99
C GLY A 599 -10.37 -10.34 -18.19
N LEU A 600 -9.82 -11.55 -18.04
CA LEU A 600 -9.18 -12.29 -19.13
C LEU A 600 -10.16 -12.61 -20.26
N GLN A 601 -11.38 -13.05 -19.95
CA GLN A 601 -12.41 -13.31 -20.95
C GLN A 601 -12.78 -12.04 -21.73
N ARG A 602 -12.98 -10.94 -21.04
CA ARG A 602 -13.39 -9.65 -21.64
C ARG A 602 -12.28 -8.96 -22.43
N SER A 603 -11.01 -9.27 -22.12
CA SER A 603 -9.85 -8.74 -22.84
C SER A 603 -9.40 -9.62 -23.98
N TYR A 604 -9.33 -10.94 -23.78
CA TYR A 604 -8.73 -11.86 -24.75
C TYR A 604 -9.76 -12.66 -25.58
N GLY A 605 -11.06 -12.43 -25.36
CA GLY A 605 -12.12 -13.11 -26.10
C GLY A 605 -12.14 -14.62 -25.86
N LEU A 606 -11.82 -15.08 -24.64
CA LEU A 606 -11.76 -16.49 -24.27
C LEU A 606 -13.15 -17.02 -23.91
N ALA A 607 -13.52 -18.18 -24.47
CA ALA A 607 -14.81 -18.80 -24.22
C ALA A 607 -14.83 -19.60 -22.90
N CYS A 608 -15.96 -19.48 -22.18
CA CYS A 608 -16.21 -20.22 -20.94
C CYS A 608 -17.72 -20.30 -20.73
N THR A 609 -18.25 -21.47 -20.37
CA THR A 609 -19.64 -21.61 -19.94
C THR A 609 -19.82 -21.13 -18.50
N ASP A 610 -21.06 -20.94 -18.05
CA ASP A 610 -21.32 -20.53 -16.66
C ASP A 610 -20.87 -21.62 -15.67
N GLU A 611 -21.08 -22.91 -16.00
CA GLU A 611 -20.61 -24.04 -15.18
C GLU A 611 -19.08 -24.08 -15.09
N GLN A 612 -18.38 -23.85 -16.20
CA GLN A 612 -16.92 -23.75 -16.22
C GLN A 612 -16.44 -22.54 -15.42
N ALA A 613 -17.17 -21.43 -15.49
CA ALA A 613 -16.85 -20.23 -14.74
C ALA A 613 -16.90 -20.47 -13.21
N GLU A 614 -17.92 -21.15 -12.72
CA GLU A 614 -18.06 -21.53 -11.30
C GLU A 614 -16.95 -22.51 -10.90
N ALA A 615 -16.69 -23.53 -11.72
CA ALA A 615 -15.64 -24.51 -11.46
C ALA A 615 -14.25 -23.88 -11.39
N ILE A 616 -13.92 -22.93 -12.29
CA ILE A 616 -12.67 -22.18 -12.26
C ILE A 616 -12.57 -21.38 -10.95
N GLU A 617 -13.61 -20.65 -10.56
CA GLU A 617 -13.57 -19.82 -9.34
C GLU A 617 -13.39 -20.67 -8.09
N GLU A 618 -14.01 -21.84 -8.02
CA GLU A 618 -13.82 -22.77 -6.91
C GLU A 618 -12.38 -23.33 -6.89
N ALA A 619 -11.87 -23.75 -8.05
CA ALA A 619 -10.52 -24.29 -8.21
C ALA A 619 -9.46 -23.25 -7.81
N LEU A 620 -9.59 -22.00 -8.25
CA LEU A 620 -8.66 -20.92 -7.90
C LEU A 620 -8.60 -20.67 -6.38
N ARG A 621 -9.75 -20.71 -5.69
CA ARG A 621 -9.82 -20.55 -4.21
C ARG A 621 -9.17 -21.74 -3.51
N HIS A 622 -9.42 -22.93 -4.01
CA HIS A 622 -8.84 -24.17 -3.49
C HIS A 622 -7.31 -24.16 -3.64
N ASN A 623 -6.83 -23.93 -4.84
CA ASN A 623 -5.40 -23.89 -5.17
C ASN A 623 -4.65 -22.87 -4.31
N GLU A 624 -5.19 -21.66 -4.17
CA GLU A 624 -4.55 -20.64 -3.36
C GLU A 624 -4.46 -21.04 -1.88
N THR A 625 -5.50 -21.69 -1.34
CA THR A 625 -5.50 -22.20 0.03
C THR A 625 -4.46 -23.29 0.22
N GLU A 626 -4.37 -24.22 -0.74
CA GLU A 626 -3.39 -25.31 -0.75
C GLU A 626 -1.96 -24.76 -0.80
N TRP A 627 -1.67 -23.87 -1.75
CA TRP A 627 -0.35 -23.23 -1.87
C TRP A 627 0.05 -22.43 -0.61
N ALA A 628 -0.89 -21.72 -0.01
CA ALA A 628 -0.64 -21.00 1.24
C ALA A 628 -0.33 -21.95 2.40
N ALA A 629 -1.05 -23.06 2.50
CA ALA A 629 -0.81 -24.09 3.51
C ALA A 629 0.57 -24.75 3.33
N ARG A 630 0.93 -25.12 2.10
CA ARG A 630 2.23 -25.68 1.75
C ARG A 630 3.36 -24.76 2.20
N ARG A 631 3.31 -23.47 1.84
CA ARG A 631 4.31 -22.48 2.25
C ARG A 631 4.40 -22.32 3.76
N MET A 632 3.26 -22.28 4.45
CA MET A 632 3.22 -22.15 5.91
C MET A 632 3.90 -23.33 6.61
N ILE A 633 3.60 -24.56 6.17
CA ILE A 633 4.18 -25.79 6.74
C ILE A 633 5.68 -25.83 6.48
N ALA A 634 6.11 -25.62 5.24
CA ALA A 634 7.51 -25.60 4.86
C ALA A 634 8.35 -24.62 5.69
N ARG A 635 7.84 -23.38 5.86
CA ARG A 635 8.49 -22.37 6.70
C ARG A 635 8.55 -22.72 8.19
N LYS A 636 7.56 -23.41 8.72
CA LYS A 636 7.58 -23.88 10.10
C LYS A 636 8.61 -25.00 10.29
N MET A 637 8.69 -25.93 9.35
CA MET A 637 9.65 -27.02 9.34
C MET A 637 11.09 -26.49 9.23
N ASP A 638 11.34 -25.56 8.32
CA ASP A 638 12.65 -24.93 8.14
C ASP A 638 13.11 -24.18 9.40
N ARG A 639 12.20 -23.44 10.05
CA ARG A 639 12.51 -22.80 11.34
C ARG A 639 12.85 -23.80 12.43
N ALA A 640 12.12 -24.92 12.50
CA ALA A 640 12.40 -25.98 13.45
C ALA A 640 13.77 -26.63 13.19
N ARG A 641 14.11 -26.93 11.94
CA ARG A 641 15.43 -27.45 11.53
C ARG A 641 16.57 -26.51 11.97
N ARG A 642 16.46 -25.22 11.64
CA ARG A 642 17.47 -24.22 12.05
C ARG A 642 17.59 -24.08 13.56
N SER A 643 16.51 -24.17 14.31
CA SER A 643 16.51 -24.13 15.76
C SER A 643 17.22 -25.36 16.37
N ILE A 644 16.98 -26.55 15.79
CA ILE A 644 17.65 -27.79 16.20
C ILE A 644 19.15 -27.71 15.87
N ALA A 645 19.52 -27.32 14.67
CA ALA A 645 20.92 -27.15 14.25
C ALA A 645 21.68 -26.18 15.18
N ALA A 646 21.12 -25.01 15.47
CA ALA A 646 21.69 -24.04 16.40
C ALA A 646 21.82 -24.58 17.84
N THR A 647 20.94 -25.49 18.26
CA THR A 647 21.01 -26.13 19.58
C THR A 647 22.11 -27.19 19.62
N LEU A 648 22.24 -27.99 18.57
CA LEU A 648 23.31 -29.00 18.44
C LEU A 648 24.69 -28.35 18.38
N GLU A 649 24.82 -27.25 17.65
CA GLU A 649 26.03 -26.44 17.59
C GLU A 649 26.44 -25.93 18.98
N LYS A 650 25.52 -25.45 19.79
CA LYS A 650 25.72 -25.04 21.17
C LYS A 650 26.25 -26.17 22.07
N TRP A 651 25.89 -27.42 21.77
CA TRP A 651 26.30 -28.59 22.54
C TRP A 651 27.62 -29.19 22.04
N GLY A 652 28.32 -28.52 21.11
CA GLY A 652 29.63 -28.95 20.60
C GLY A 652 29.54 -30.17 19.66
N SER A 653 28.34 -30.46 19.12
CA SER A 653 28.20 -31.44 18.04
C SER A 653 28.89 -30.94 16.79
N PRO A 654 29.52 -31.78 15.94
CA PRO A 654 30.11 -31.37 14.69
C PRO A 654 29.04 -30.67 13.86
N GLN A 655 29.42 -29.60 13.11
CA GLN A 655 28.53 -28.88 12.21
C GLN A 655 27.81 -29.87 11.31
N ILE A 656 26.56 -30.12 11.63
CA ILE A 656 25.65 -30.81 10.72
C ILE A 656 25.13 -29.69 9.80
N ASP A 657 25.59 -29.67 8.56
CA ASP A 657 24.98 -28.81 7.57
C ASP A 657 23.51 -29.20 7.50
N VAL A 658 22.65 -28.21 7.68
CA VAL A 658 21.18 -28.44 7.60
C VAL A 658 20.77 -28.96 6.22
N ALA A 659 21.59 -28.68 5.19
CA ALA A 659 21.47 -29.22 3.85
C ALA A 659 21.80 -30.73 3.77
N ASP A 660 22.68 -31.26 4.65
CA ASP A 660 23.06 -32.65 4.69
C ASP A 660 22.06 -33.56 5.43
N ILE A 661 21.03 -32.98 6.05
CA ILE A 661 19.91 -33.75 6.57
C ILE A 661 19.04 -34.10 5.37
N ASP A 662 19.31 -35.27 4.77
CA ASP A 662 18.54 -35.81 3.65
C ASP A 662 17.03 -35.80 4.02
N PRO A 663 16.21 -34.97 3.36
CA PRO A 663 14.78 -34.98 3.60
C PRO A 663 14.14 -36.33 3.24
N GLY A 664 14.82 -37.15 2.38
CA GLY A 664 14.42 -38.49 2.00
C GLY A 664 14.66 -39.53 3.11
N ALA A 665 15.63 -39.30 4.01
CA ALA A 665 15.86 -40.16 5.17
C ALA A 665 14.77 -40.03 6.25
N LEU A 666 13.95 -38.98 6.18
CA LEU A 666 12.77 -38.76 7.03
C LEU A 666 11.53 -38.55 6.15
N PRO A 667 11.07 -39.63 5.45
CA PRO A 667 10.00 -39.50 4.44
C PRO A 667 8.70 -38.89 4.96
N ASP A 668 8.52 -38.91 6.27
CA ASP A 668 7.35 -38.38 6.94
C ASP A 668 7.38 -36.87 7.27
N LEU A 669 8.50 -36.20 6.96
CA LEU A 669 8.74 -34.80 7.31
C LEU A 669 8.83 -33.86 6.09
N THR A 670 8.58 -34.32 4.88
CA THR A 670 8.49 -33.45 3.71
C THR A 670 7.19 -32.61 3.79
N PRO A 671 7.18 -31.37 3.27
CA PRO A 671 5.96 -30.58 3.22
C PRO A 671 4.78 -31.33 2.56
N ASP A 672 5.05 -32.07 1.50
CA ASP A 672 4.05 -32.84 0.77
C ASP A 672 3.46 -34.01 1.59
N SER A 673 4.32 -34.75 2.31
CA SER A 673 3.83 -35.84 3.17
C SER A 673 2.98 -35.31 4.33
N ALA A 674 3.36 -34.15 4.90
CA ALA A 674 2.59 -33.51 5.97
C ALA A 674 1.22 -33.00 5.46
N LEU A 675 1.17 -32.40 4.27
CA LEU A 675 -0.05 -31.93 3.65
C LEU A 675 -1.01 -33.07 3.29
N ARG A 676 -0.48 -34.21 2.80
CA ARG A 676 -1.27 -35.41 2.52
C ARG A 676 -1.87 -36.01 3.79
N ARG A 677 -1.08 -36.09 4.87
CA ARG A 677 -1.61 -36.58 6.18
C ARG A 677 -2.69 -35.68 6.74
N LEU A 678 -2.62 -34.37 6.46
CA LEU A 678 -3.64 -33.41 6.86
C LEU A 678 -4.86 -33.39 5.91
N GLY A 679 -4.84 -34.21 4.82
CA GLY A 679 -5.90 -34.22 3.82
C GLY A 679 -6.01 -32.93 2.99
N MET A 680 -4.93 -32.14 2.97
CA MET A 680 -4.91 -30.83 2.29
C MET A 680 -4.46 -30.92 0.81
N ILE A 681 -3.84 -32.05 0.39
CA ILE A 681 -3.53 -32.38 -0.99
C ILE A 681 -3.88 -33.81 -1.31
N SER A 682 -4.44 -34.05 -2.49
CA SER A 682 -4.77 -35.37 -3.05
C SER A 682 -3.87 -35.67 -4.26
N GLY A 683 -3.41 -36.92 -4.38
CA GLY A 683 -2.61 -37.40 -5.51
C GLY A 683 -1.46 -38.31 -5.07
N PRO A 684 -0.85 -39.11 -5.97
CA PRO A 684 0.27 -39.98 -5.64
C PRO A 684 1.54 -39.19 -5.27
N PRO A 685 2.45 -39.73 -4.45
CA PRO A 685 3.73 -39.10 -4.14
C PRO A 685 4.61 -39.05 -5.38
N GLY A 686 5.05 -37.85 -5.78
CA GLY A 686 6.14 -37.68 -6.74
C GLY A 686 5.82 -38.11 -8.18
N VAL A 687 4.99 -37.35 -8.88
CA VAL A 687 5.02 -37.22 -10.34
C VAL A 687 5.05 -35.73 -10.65
#